data_96b9a7403e74a5cebf0f33a726ff6b36
#
_entry.id   96b9a7403e74a5cebf0f33a726ff6b36
#
_cell.length_a   1.000
_cell.length_b   1.000
_cell.length_c   1.000
_cell.angle_alpha   90.00
_cell.angle_beta   90.00
_cell.angle_gamma   90.00
#
_symmetry.space_group_name_H-M   'P 1'
#
loop_
_entity.id
_entity.type
_entity.pdbx_description
1 polymer ?
#
loop_
_entity_poly.entity_id
_entity_poly.type
_entity_poly.pdbx_seq_one_letter_code
_entity_poly.pdbx_strand_id
1 'polypeptide(L)'
;MKKFVTKIFLIFIFLNFVFIPSAVNAAPTEGAGQTAAEINSKKELVILFTHDLHSYFLPHRILTEKGEQLQQGGYARLAYVIDEQRRLHPHHKTILVDAGDFSMGTLFHTSFMTEASELRLMGKMGYEVTTFGNHDFDFHPAGLAKMLTSARSRGEALPAIVASNTVLSKNAPGDAMLKKPFADYPVRDYIIIERNGLRIGLFGIIGKDAVHDTPFARPVTFAEQIEASKRVVDILKNKEKVDIVICLSHSGTFVDKSRSEDEILAETIPQIDIIISGHTHTVLPEPIIIGKTIIVSSGKYSEYLGVLAVSYEKQNGVALMSYQLKNISTDVPEDKAIASEISRYKEIVNQNFLAPYNLTYDDVIAESDFSMESIYSAFKKPREMGLGNLITDAYRAAIKQAEGANYQYVHVAMQPLGLIRDSFQKGKITVADVFQVLSLGIGPDGIAGYPLVSFYVSGGELKDILEVHTTIAPLKKRDAYLQVSGVKFTYNPRRVWFDRVTSVEVQDGDGTFRPLDQNKLYRVCANLYTATLIDYVGSASHGLIKVLPKDQSGKPLPDLKSAIVYIKKPEELKEWLALTLYLRSFKDTDGLSVPRIPERYSKPEGRYLAQPSLNPVKLFGGGNIITYSVLLAGMGLLLLCGLIVYFVVRKIRKK
;
A
#
# COMPACT_ATOMS: atom_id res chain seq x y z
N MET A 1 21.48 1.22 48.71
CA MET A 1 20.87 1.57 50.02
C MET A 1 19.37 1.67 49.78
N LYS A 2 18.62 0.67 50.18
CA LYS A 2 17.75 0.57 51.39
C LYS A 2 16.72 1.71 51.38
N LYS A 3 15.46 1.55 51.47
CA LYS A 3 14.51 0.53 51.98
C LYS A 3 13.11 1.08 51.70
N PHE A 4 12.14 0.31 51.32
CA PHE A 4 11.13 -0.36 52.15
C PHE A 4 9.82 0.42 52.39
N VAL A 5 8.72 -0.19 51.91
CA VAL A 5 7.52 -0.64 52.68
C VAL A 5 6.42 0.44 52.87
N THR A 6 5.13 0.25 52.66
CA THR A 6 4.25 -0.82 53.14
C THR A 6 2.84 -0.68 52.49
N LYS A 7 2.19 -1.82 52.29
CA LYS A 7 0.75 -2.00 52.03
C LYS A 7 -0.10 -1.52 53.21
N ILE A 8 -1.30 -0.97 52.92
CA ILE A 8 -2.45 -1.13 53.83
C ILE A 8 -3.70 -1.43 53.00
N PHE A 9 -4.27 -2.59 53.26
CA PHE A 9 -5.61 -3.05 52.98
C PHE A 9 -6.56 -2.48 54.01
N LEU A 10 -7.72 -1.99 53.63
CA LEU A 10 -8.86 -1.87 54.56
C LEU A 10 -10.17 -2.15 53.82
N ILE A 11 -10.75 -3.25 54.25
CA ILE A 11 -12.11 -3.72 54.01
C ILE A 11 -13.06 -2.84 54.83
N PHE A 12 -14.18 -2.40 54.27
CA PHE A 12 -15.34 -2.04 55.06
C PHE A 12 -16.62 -2.67 54.51
N ILE A 13 -17.31 -3.29 55.45
CA ILE A 13 -18.46 -4.16 55.38
C ILE A 13 -19.77 -3.32 55.28
N PHE A 14 -20.74 -3.90 54.60
CA PHE A 14 -22.17 -3.56 54.54
C PHE A 14 -22.79 -3.12 55.87
N LEU A 15 -23.65 -2.11 55.80
CA LEU A 15 -24.81 -1.95 56.66
C LEU A 15 -26.00 -1.40 55.91
N ASN A 16 -27.02 -2.24 55.76
CA ASN A 16 -28.36 -1.88 55.30
C ASN A 16 -29.07 -1.01 56.36
N PHE A 17 -29.62 0.10 55.94
CA PHE A 17 -30.71 0.71 56.70
C PHE A 17 -31.90 0.96 55.74
N VAL A 18 -32.96 0.25 56.08
CA VAL A 18 -34.32 0.44 55.52
C VAL A 18 -34.91 1.64 56.23
N PHE A 19 -35.39 2.62 55.48
CA PHE A 19 -36.35 3.62 55.97
C PHE A 19 -37.50 3.71 54.97
N ILE A 20 -38.72 3.46 55.43
CA ILE A 20 -40.03 3.59 54.76
C ILE A 20 -40.65 4.98 55.18
N PRO A 21 -41.56 5.54 54.39
CA PRO A 21 -41.55 6.95 54.02
C PRO A 21 -42.53 7.78 54.84
N SER A 22 -42.27 9.06 54.95
CA SER A 22 -43.30 10.06 55.32
C SER A 22 -43.64 10.90 54.08
N ALA A 23 -44.86 10.82 53.63
CA ALA A 23 -45.41 11.61 52.58
C ALA A 23 -45.47 13.10 53.05
N VAL A 24 -44.80 13.97 52.30
CA VAL A 24 -45.07 15.39 52.32
C VAL A 24 -45.42 15.79 50.89
N ASN A 25 -46.68 16.24 50.73
CA ASN A 25 -47.15 16.88 49.51
C ASN A 25 -46.35 18.17 49.26
N ALA A 26 -45.54 18.15 48.19
CA ALA A 26 -45.03 19.38 47.60
C ALA A 26 -45.60 19.48 46.18
N ALA A 27 -46.12 20.63 45.86
CA ALA A 27 -46.69 20.98 44.56
C ALA A 27 -45.73 20.75 43.40
N PRO A 28 -46.20 20.45 42.18
CA PRO A 28 -45.35 20.20 41.04
C PRO A 28 -44.63 21.49 40.63
N THR A 29 -43.30 21.47 40.81
CA THR A 29 -42.45 22.39 40.07
C THR A 29 -42.47 21.92 38.60
N GLU A 30 -42.91 22.78 37.73
CA GLU A 30 -42.84 22.62 36.28
C GLU A 30 -41.38 22.25 35.89
N GLY A 31 -41.12 20.96 35.69
CA GLY A 31 -39.99 20.51 34.95
C GLY A 31 -40.17 21.00 33.53
N ALA A 32 -39.23 21.82 33.05
CA ALA A 32 -39.16 22.27 31.67
C ALA A 32 -39.25 21.06 30.75
N GLY A 33 -40.44 20.75 30.28
CA GLY A 33 -40.69 19.79 29.23
C GLY A 33 -39.99 20.32 27.98
N GLN A 34 -39.00 19.58 27.47
CA GLN A 34 -38.49 19.84 26.14
C GLN A 34 -39.68 19.87 25.19
N THR A 35 -39.87 20.99 24.52
CA THR A 35 -40.98 21.18 23.60
C THR A 35 -40.85 20.21 22.43
N ALA A 36 -41.98 19.75 21.85
CA ALA A 36 -41.97 18.86 20.68
C ALA A 36 -41.14 19.43 19.51
N ALA A 37 -40.86 20.72 19.47
CA ALA A 37 -39.95 21.39 18.55
C ALA A 37 -38.45 21.13 18.85
N GLU A 38 -38.06 20.94 20.11
CA GLU A 38 -36.66 20.61 20.49
C GLU A 38 -36.37 19.12 20.26
N ILE A 39 -37.37 18.24 20.42
CA ILE A 39 -37.22 16.80 20.09
C ILE A 39 -37.04 16.61 18.58
N ASN A 40 -37.55 17.50 17.74
CA ASN A 40 -37.43 17.46 16.28
C ASN A 40 -36.12 18.09 15.75
N SER A 41 -35.22 18.60 16.61
CA SER A 41 -33.98 19.25 16.20
C SER A 41 -32.83 18.30 15.98
N LYS A 42 -32.84 17.12 16.61
CA LYS A 42 -31.76 16.11 16.51
C LYS A 42 -32.01 15.14 15.33
N LYS A 43 -31.13 15.19 14.33
CA LYS A 43 -31.18 14.34 13.15
C LYS A 43 -30.09 13.30 13.20
N GLU A 44 -30.36 12.09 12.72
CA GLU A 44 -29.42 10.97 12.71
C GLU A 44 -28.95 10.68 11.29
N LEU A 45 -27.68 10.30 11.15
CA LEU A 45 -27.07 9.81 9.92
C LEU A 45 -26.26 8.56 10.22
N VAL A 46 -26.43 7.52 9.39
CA VAL A 46 -25.60 6.33 9.42
C VAL A 46 -24.75 6.28 8.16
N ILE A 47 -23.45 6.16 8.35
CA ILE A 47 -22.46 6.10 7.28
C ILE A 47 -21.91 4.68 7.26
N LEU A 48 -22.20 3.95 6.19
CA LEU A 48 -21.57 2.70 5.85
C LEU A 48 -20.36 3.03 4.99
N PHE A 49 -19.20 2.45 5.28
CA PHE A 49 -18.01 2.83 4.53
C PHE A 49 -17.01 1.68 4.38
N THR A 50 -16.26 1.74 3.28
CA THR A 50 -15.08 0.95 3.00
C THR A 50 -13.96 1.85 2.48
N HIS A 51 -12.79 1.28 2.30
CA HIS A 51 -11.66 1.81 1.55
C HIS A 51 -10.70 0.67 1.22
N ASP A 52 -9.76 0.91 0.30
CA ASP A 52 -8.71 -0.06 -0.05
C ASP A 52 -9.29 -1.45 -0.41
N LEU A 53 -10.34 -1.46 -1.23
CA LEU A 53 -11.02 -2.68 -1.68
C LEU A 53 -10.17 -3.53 -2.63
N HIS A 54 -9.29 -2.90 -3.43
CA HIS A 54 -8.21 -3.51 -4.20
C HIS A 54 -8.64 -4.71 -5.07
N SER A 55 -9.82 -4.64 -5.70
CA SER A 55 -10.36 -5.73 -6.55
C SER A 55 -10.46 -7.09 -5.84
N TYR A 56 -10.50 -7.15 -4.52
CA TYR A 56 -10.66 -8.39 -3.76
C TYR A 56 -12.12 -8.87 -3.80
N PHE A 57 -12.61 -9.23 -5.00
CA PHE A 57 -13.99 -9.68 -5.19
C PHE A 57 -14.28 -11.00 -4.51
N LEU A 58 -13.30 -11.91 -4.46
CA LEU A 58 -13.37 -13.17 -3.74
C LEU A 58 -12.73 -13.05 -2.37
N PRO A 59 -13.16 -13.86 -1.39
CA PRO A 59 -12.50 -13.96 -0.11
C PRO A 59 -11.04 -14.37 -0.26
N HIS A 60 -10.17 -13.82 0.59
CA HIS A 60 -8.76 -14.16 0.61
C HIS A 60 -8.36 -14.86 1.91
N ARG A 61 -7.24 -15.59 1.86
CA ARG A 61 -6.72 -16.33 3.01
C ARG A 61 -5.92 -15.38 3.91
N ILE A 62 -6.21 -15.41 5.20
CA ILE A 62 -5.44 -14.73 6.23
C ILE A 62 -4.90 -15.72 7.25
N LEU A 63 -3.77 -15.38 7.87
CA LEU A 63 -3.26 -16.09 9.04
C LEU A 63 -3.61 -15.31 10.30
N THR A 64 -4.29 -15.95 11.24
CA THR A 64 -4.49 -15.39 12.57
C THR A 64 -3.16 -15.33 13.34
N GLU A 65 -3.12 -14.58 14.43
CA GLU A 65 -1.95 -14.56 15.33
C GLU A 65 -1.61 -15.95 15.89
N LYS A 66 -2.57 -16.86 15.94
CA LYS A 66 -2.40 -18.26 16.37
C LYS A 66 -1.93 -19.18 15.25
N GLY A 67 -1.77 -18.67 14.02
CA GLY A 67 -1.36 -19.45 12.84
C GLY A 67 -2.50 -20.23 12.18
N GLU A 68 -3.76 -19.97 12.54
CA GLU A 68 -4.93 -20.58 11.89
C GLU A 68 -5.20 -19.88 10.56
N GLN A 69 -5.50 -20.64 9.52
CA GLN A 69 -5.92 -20.11 8.23
C GLN A 69 -7.42 -19.84 8.23
N LEU A 70 -7.81 -18.61 7.96
CA LEU A 70 -9.21 -18.21 7.78
C LEU A 70 -9.37 -17.59 6.39
N GLN A 71 -10.61 -17.58 5.91
CA GLN A 71 -11.01 -16.78 4.75
C GLN A 71 -11.77 -15.55 5.22
N GLN A 72 -11.46 -14.40 4.67
CA GLN A 72 -12.09 -13.14 5.05
C GLN A 72 -12.34 -12.28 3.81
N GLY A 73 -13.32 -11.36 3.91
CA GLY A 73 -13.67 -10.46 2.83
C GLY A 73 -14.53 -11.11 1.74
N GLY A 74 -14.47 -10.52 0.55
CA GLY A 74 -15.23 -10.87 -0.64
C GLY A 74 -16.50 -10.04 -0.79
N TYR A 75 -16.70 -9.50 -2.01
CA TYR A 75 -17.79 -8.55 -2.30
C TYR A 75 -19.18 -9.15 -2.14
N ALA A 76 -19.37 -10.45 -2.41
CA ALA A 76 -20.67 -11.09 -2.21
C ALA A 76 -21.09 -11.12 -0.74
N ARG A 77 -20.14 -11.37 0.16
CA ARG A 77 -20.37 -11.30 1.62
C ARG A 77 -20.54 -9.86 2.10
N LEU A 78 -19.68 -8.95 1.59
CA LEU A 78 -19.79 -7.52 1.88
C LEU A 78 -21.18 -6.98 1.49
N ALA A 79 -21.67 -7.33 0.31
CA ALA A 79 -23.01 -6.93 -0.16
C ALA A 79 -24.12 -7.42 0.79
N TYR A 80 -24.02 -8.65 1.27
CA TYR A 80 -24.99 -9.19 2.23
C TYR A 80 -24.99 -8.37 3.53
N VAL A 81 -23.83 -8.04 4.07
CA VAL A 81 -23.73 -7.24 5.31
C VAL A 81 -24.20 -5.78 5.07
N ILE A 82 -23.92 -5.19 3.92
CA ILE A 82 -24.45 -3.87 3.54
C ILE A 82 -26.00 -3.91 3.58
N ASP A 83 -26.60 -4.90 2.96
CA ASP A 83 -28.07 -5.05 2.94
C ASP A 83 -28.65 -5.34 4.32
N GLU A 84 -27.94 -6.11 5.16
CA GLU A 84 -28.31 -6.29 6.56
C GLU A 84 -28.34 -4.97 7.32
N GLN A 85 -27.28 -4.15 7.18
CA GLN A 85 -27.21 -2.85 7.84
C GLN A 85 -28.28 -1.86 7.31
N ARG A 86 -28.62 -1.91 6.03
CA ARG A 86 -29.72 -1.12 5.45
C ARG A 86 -31.10 -1.54 5.98
N ARG A 87 -31.29 -2.81 6.32
CA ARG A 87 -32.53 -3.27 6.99
C ARG A 87 -32.62 -2.80 8.43
N LEU A 88 -31.50 -2.70 9.14
CA LEU A 88 -31.42 -2.19 10.51
C LEU A 88 -31.54 -0.66 10.56
N HIS A 89 -31.03 0.01 9.54
CA HIS A 89 -31.00 1.47 9.46
C HIS A 89 -31.74 1.92 8.18
N PRO A 90 -32.90 2.61 8.30
CA PRO A 90 -33.67 3.02 7.14
C PRO A 90 -32.84 3.79 6.10
N HIS A 91 -33.09 3.51 4.81
CA HIS A 91 -32.33 4.11 3.69
C HIS A 91 -32.28 5.64 3.72
N HIS A 92 -33.35 6.30 4.15
CA HIS A 92 -33.40 7.76 4.26
C HIS A 92 -32.44 8.34 5.32
N LYS A 93 -31.83 7.49 6.17
CA LYS A 93 -30.83 7.87 7.17
C LYS A 93 -29.43 7.32 6.84
N THR A 94 -29.27 6.56 5.77
CA THR A 94 -28.05 5.79 5.48
C THR A 94 -27.40 6.29 4.19
N ILE A 95 -26.07 6.42 4.18
CA ILE A 95 -25.24 6.57 2.99
C ILE A 95 -24.17 5.47 2.98
N LEU A 96 -23.75 5.06 1.77
CA LEU A 96 -22.65 4.09 1.58
C LEU A 96 -21.56 4.74 0.72
N VAL A 97 -20.35 4.82 1.26
CA VAL A 97 -19.22 5.53 0.68
C VAL A 97 -17.93 4.70 0.71
N ASP A 98 -16.96 5.09 -0.11
CA ASP A 98 -15.66 4.45 -0.18
C ASP A 98 -14.54 5.51 -0.27
N ALA A 99 -13.38 5.27 0.35
CA ALA A 99 -12.28 6.22 0.38
C ALA A 99 -11.09 5.82 -0.51
N GLY A 100 -11.37 5.24 -1.69
CA GLY A 100 -10.40 5.03 -2.77
C GLY A 100 -9.60 3.72 -2.68
N ASP A 101 -8.71 3.51 -3.65
CA ASP A 101 -8.01 2.25 -3.91
C ASP A 101 -9.00 1.09 -4.09
N PHE A 102 -10.00 1.30 -4.94
CA PHE A 102 -10.95 0.25 -5.28
C PHE A 102 -10.38 -0.77 -6.27
N SER A 103 -9.33 -0.43 -7.00
CA SER A 103 -8.67 -1.30 -7.98
C SER A 103 -7.29 -1.80 -7.52
N MET A 104 -6.72 -2.73 -8.31
CA MET A 104 -5.42 -3.37 -8.12
C MET A 104 -5.41 -4.40 -6.96
N GLY A 105 -4.67 -5.49 -7.14
CA GLY A 105 -4.39 -6.50 -6.09
C GLY A 105 -4.72 -7.93 -6.48
N THR A 106 -5.72 -8.16 -7.33
CA THR A 106 -6.11 -9.50 -7.78
C THR A 106 -6.21 -9.59 -9.29
N LEU A 107 -6.38 -10.79 -9.83
CA LEU A 107 -6.61 -11.00 -11.28
C LEU A 107 -7.82 -10.22 -11.82
N PHE A 108 -8.78 -9.86 -10.99
CA PHE A 108 -9.96 -9.11 -11.44
C PHE A 108 -9.60 -7.72 -11.98
N HIS A 109 -8.56 -7.07 -11.45
CA HIS A 109 -8.16 -5.76 -11.96
C HIS A 109 -7.65 -5.79 -13.41
N THR A 110 -7.34 -6.98 -13.95
CA THR A 110 -7.00 -7.11 -15.38
C THR A 110 -8.15 -6.75 -16.29
N SER A 111 -9.40 -6.77 -15.78
CA SER A 111 -10.60 -6.32 -16.46
C SER A 111 -10.95 -4.84 -16.20
N PHE A 112 -10.17 -4.11 -15.41
CA PHE A 112 -10.39 -2.73 -15.02
C PHE A 112 -10.68 -1.81 -16.24
N MET A 113 -9.81 -1.82 -17.24
CA MET A 113 -9.92 -0.94 -18.40
C MET A 113 -11.11 -1.28 -19.31
N THR A 114 -11.46 -2.57 -19.43
CA THR A 114 -12.44 -3.04 -20.41
C THR A 114 -13.84 -3.20 -19.83
N GLU A 115 -13.92 -3.61 -18.58
CA GLU A 115 -15.19 -3.92 -17.92
C GLU A 115 -15.55 -2.90 -16.83
N ALA A 116 -14.60 -2.15 -16.29
CA ALA A 116 -14.78 -1.32 -15.09
C ALA A 116 -15.46 -2.11 -13.95
N SER A 117 -14.99 -3.34 -13.77
CA SER A 117 -15.62 -4.34 -12.91
C SER A 117 -15.82 -3.85 -11.48
N GLU A 118 -14.85 -3.10 -10.95
CA GLU A 118 -14.85 -2.52 -9.61
C GLU A 118 -16.02 -1.54 -9.44
N LEU A 119 -16.06 -0.49 -10.24
CA LEU A 119 -17.11 0.53 -10.13
C LEU A 119 -18.51 -0.03 -10.39
N ARG A 120 -18.64 -1.02 -11.31
CA ARG A 120 -19.92 -1.66 -11.58
C ARG A 120 -20.41 -2.53 -10.42
N LEU A 121 -19.52 -3.32 -9.80
CA LEU A 121 -19.87 -4.07 -8.59
C LEU A 121 -20.21 -3.13 -7.44
N MET A 122 -19.42 -2.06 -7.24
CA MET A 122 -19.74 -1.03 -6.25
C MET A 122 -21.11 -0.41 -6.51
N GLY A 123 -21.43 -0.06 -7.76
CA GLY A 123 -22.75 0.45 -8.13
C GLY A 123 -23.88 -0.54 -7.82
N LYS A 124 -23.71 -1.84 -8.14
CA LYS A 124 -24.67 -2.91 -7.82
C LYS A 124 -24.84 -3.11 -6.30
N MET A 125 -23.78 -2.96 -5.51
CA MET A 125 -23.84 -2.94 -4.06
C MET A 125 -24.44 -1.66 -3.48
N GLY A 126 -24.64 -0.64 -4.34
CA GLY A 126 -25.28 0.63 -3.99
C GLY A 126 -24.35 1.63 -3.33
N TYR A 127 -23.06 1.61 -3.63
CA TYR A 127 -22.16 2.71 -3.28
C TYR A 127 -22.61 3.99 -3.97
N GLU A 128 -22.64 5.09 -3.22
CA GLU A 128 -23.10 6.39 -3.70
C GLU A 128 -21.95 7.29 -4.11
N VAL A 129 -20.86 7.27 -3.32
CA VAL A 129 -19.67 8.10 -3.57
C VAL A 129 -18.40 7.32 -3.27
N THR A 130 -17.39 7.50 -4.12
CA THR A 130 -16.01 7.07 -3.89
C THR A 130 -15.03 8.19 -4.24
N THR A 131 -13.76 8.02 -3.90
CA THR A 131 -12.66 8.85 -4.39
C THR A 131 -11.63 7.99 -5.11
N PHE A 132 -10.58 8.61 -5.65
CA PHE A 132 -9.42 7.86 -6.14
C PHE A 132 -8.41 7.64 -5.02
N GLY A 133 -7.77 6.46 -5.02
CA GLY A 133 -6.51 6.21 -4.36
C GLY A 133 -5.34 6.20 -5.33
N ASN A 134 -4.14 5.87 -4.86
CA ASN A 134 -2.93 5.85 -5.69
C ASN A 134 -2.95 4.72 -6.73
N HIS A 135 -3.48 3.57 -6.38
CA HIS A 135 -3.52 2.42 -7.29
C HIS A 135 -4.57 2.51 -8.39
N ASP A 136 -5.55 3.40 -8.28
CA ASP A 136 -6.50 3.65 -9.37
C ASP A 136 -5.83 4.32 -10.59
N PHE A 137 -4.58 4.79 -10.45
CA PHE A 137 -3.73 5.30 -11.52
C PHE A 137 -2.70 4.30 -12.06
N ASP A 138 -2.62 3.08 -11.58
CA ASP A 138 -1.61 2.09 -11.98
C ASP A 138 -1.64 1.77 -13.48
N PHE A 139 -2.80 1.86 -14.11
CA PHE A 139 -2.96 1.72 -15.56
C PHE A 139 -2.72 3.02 -16.34
N HIS A 140 -2.05 4.00 -15.75
CA HIS A 140 -1.81 5.32 -16.32
C HIS A 140 -3.09 6.12 -16.63
N PRO A 141 -3.02 7.40 -16.95
CA PRO A 141 -4.18 8.21 -17.35
C PRO A 141 -4.98 7.60 -18.50
N ALA A 142 -4.31 6.92 -19.44
CA ALA A 142 -4.98 6.25 -20.56
C ALA A 142 -5.86 5.08 -20.12
N GLY A 143 -5.40 4.26 -19.19
CA GLY A 143 -6.18 3.16 -18.63
C GLY A 143 -7.36 3.64 -17.80
N LEU A 144 -7.14 4.66 -16.95
CA LEU A 144 -8.20 5.30 -16.18
C LEU A 144 -9.28 5.90 -17.11
N ALA A 145 -8.89 6.58 -18.18
CA ALA A 145 -9.82 7.11 -19.19
C ALA A 145 -10.68 6.01 -19.84
N LYS A 146 -10.06 4.88 -20.20
CA LYS A 146 -10.77 3.71 -20.76
C LYS A 146 -11.75 3.14 -19.75
N MET A 147 -11.33 2.98 -18.49
CA MET A 147 -12.17 2.46 -17.40
C MET A 147 -13.42 3.34 -17.20
N LEU A 148 -13.27 4.65 -17.04
CA LEU A 148 -14.39 5.58 -16.86
C LEU A 148 -15.35 5.55 -18.05
N THR A 149 -14.82 5.47 -19.28
CA THR A 149 -15.61 5.34 -20.50
C THR A 149 -16.37 4.01 -20.54
N SER A 150 -15.71 2.91 -20.20
CA SER A 150 -16.33 1.59 -20.10
C SER A 150 -17.42 1.55 -19.04
N ALA A 151 -17.19 2.12 -17.86
CA ALA A 151 -18.17 2.17 -16.79
C ALA A 151 -19.50 2.79 -17.27
N ARG A 152 -19.44 3.90 -17.98
CA ARG A 152 -20.64 4.60 -18.50
C ARG A 152 -21.36 3.91 -19.65
N SER A 153 -20.67 3.02 -20.38
CA SER A 153 -21.17 2.46 -21.64
C SER A 153 -22.45 1.62 -21.50
N ARG A 154 -22.76 1.09 -20.32
CA ARG A 154 -23.90 0.18 -20.08
C ARG A 154 -25.08 0.85 -19.38
N GLY A 155 -24.98 2.11 -18.97
CA GLY A 155 -26.08 2.83 -18.30
C GLY A 155 -26.44 2.29 -16.90
N GLU A 156 -25.55 1.52 -16.27
CA GLU A 156 -25.75 0.98 -14.93
C GLU A 156 -25.61 2.10 -13.87
N ALA A 157 -26.18 1.88 -12.67
CA ALA A 157 -25.93 2.74 -11.53
C ALA A 157 -24.47 2.62 -11.10
N LEU A 158 -23.82 3.75 -10.85
CA LEU A 158 -22.41 3.85 -10.49
C LEU A 158 -22.22 4.85 -9.36
N PRO A 159 -21.24 4.67 -8.46
CA PRO A 159 -20.92 5.68 -7.46
C PRO A 159 -20.43 6.96 -8.14
N ALA A 160 -20.76 8.12 -7.61
CA ALA A 160 -20.08 9.36 -8.00
C ALA A 160 -18.63 9.34 -7.52
N ILE A 161 -17.72 9.95 -8.28
CA ILE A 161 -16.32 10.09 -7.86
C ILE A 161 -16.05 11.54 -7.48
N VAL A 162 -15.49 11.75 -6.28
CA VAL A 162 -15.02 13.06 -5.82
C VAL A 162 -13.48 13.07 -5.80
N ALA A 163 -12.86 14.12 -6.39
CA ALA A 163 -11.40 14.19 -6.58
C ALA A 163 -10.92 15.65 -6.47
N SER A 164 -10.93 16.20 -5.26
CA SER A 164 -10.81 17.62 -5.00
C SER A 164 -9.42 18.19 -5.18
N ASN A 165 -8.39 17.38 -5.09
CA ASN A 165 -7.01 17.82 -5.31
C ASN A 165 -6.35 17.24 -6.57
N THR A 166 -7.10 16.49 -7.39
CA THR A 166 -6.62 16.01 -8.70
C THR A 166 -6.63 17.14 -9.72
N VAL A 167 -5.49 17.43 -10.32
CA VAL A 167 -5.29 18.53 -11.25
C VAL A 167 -4.99 18.02 -12.65
N LEU A 168 -5.87 18.33 -13.60
CA LEU A 168 -5.66 18.10 -15.03
C LEU A 168 -5.06 19.37 -15.67
N SER A 169 -3.86 19.29 -16.21
CA SER A 169 -3.22 20.40 -16.90
C SER A 169 -3.99 20.80 -18.18
N LYS A 170 -4.08 22.09 -18.46
CA LYS A 170 -4.72 22.56 -19.70
C LYS A 170 -3.93 22.19 -20.97
N ASN A 171 -2.62 21.97 -20.82
CA ASN A 171 -1.67 21.88 -21.95
C ASN A 171 -0.93 20.55 -22.08
N ALA A 172 -1.09 19.61 -21.16
CA ALA A 172 -0.41 18.32 -21.24
C ALA A 172 -1.24 17.32 -22.09
N PRO A 173 -0.67 16.69 -23.14
CA PRO A 173 -1.40 15.75 -23.98
C PRO A 173 -2.06 14.59 -23.23
N GLY A 174 -1.39 14.07 -22.18
CA GLY A 174 -1.91 13.00 -21.35
C GLY A 174 -3.13 13.39 -20.52
N ASP A 175 -3.26 14.64 -20.12
CA ASP A 175 -4.43 15.14 -19.38
C ASP A 175 -5.63 15.36 -20.32
N ALA A 176 -5.39 15.67 -21.58
CA ALA A 176 -6.46 15.87 -22.56
C ALA A 176 -7.36 14.64 -22.70
N MET A 177 -6.79 13.42 -22.57
CA MET A 177 -7.54 12.17 -22.65
C MET A 177 -8.45 11.91 -21.45
N LEU A 178 -8.18 12.51 -20.29
CA LEU A 178 -9.03 12.38 -19.10
C LEU A 178 -10.15 13.44 -19.04
N LYS A 179 -10.03 14.57 -19.69
CA LYS A 179 -11.02 15.68 -19.60
C LYS A 179 -12.44 15.22 -19.97
N LYS A 180 -12.57 14.54 -21.10
CA LYS A 180 -13.88 14.04 -21.54
C LYS A 180 -14.37 12.89 -20.65
N PRO A 181 -13.60 11.83 -20.36
CA PRO A 181 -14.02 10.80 -19.40
C PRO A 181 -14.41 11.33 -18.03
N PHE A 182 -13.70 12.31 -17.47
CA PHE A 182 -14.06 12.94 -16.19
C PHE A 182 -15.37 13.72 -16.25
N ALA A 183 -15.64 14.39 -17.37
CA ALA A 183 -16.89 15.09 -17.57
C ALA A 183 -18.06 14.12 -17.78
N ASP A 184 -17.87 13.08 -18.59
CA ASP A 184 -18.90 12.09 -18.93
C ASP A 184 -19.24 11.18 -17.73
N TYR A 185 -18.26 10.85 -16.89
CA TYR A 185 -18.42 10.08 -15.65
C TYR A 185 -18.67 11.01 -14.50
N PRO A 186 -19.12 11.98 -14.32
CA PRO A 186 -19.19 13.06 -13.34
C PRO A 186 -18.16 12.92 -12.18
N VAL A 187 -16.86 12.93 -12.53
CA VAL A 187 -15.80 13.15 -11.54
C VAL A 187 -15.88 14.61 -11.09
N ARG A 188 -16.07 14.84 -9.80
CA ARG A 188 -16.40 16.15 -9.26
C ARG A 188 -15.42 16.59 -8.17
N ASP A 189 -15.37 17.90 -7.94
CA ASP A 189 -14.63 18.49 -6.83
C ASP A 189 -15.27 18.12 -5.49
N TYR A 190 -16.60 18.15 -5.42
CA TYR A 190 -17.43 17.73 -4.29
C TYR A 190 -18.83 17.32 -4.76
N ILE A 191 -19.59 16.68 -3.89
CA ILE A 191 -20.99 16.36 -4.09
C ILE A 191 -21.80 16.70 -2.83
N ILE A 192 -23.08 16.98 -3.01
CA ILE A 192 -24.02 17.19 -1.90
C ILE A 192 -25.10 16.12 -1.99
N ILE A 193 -25.30 15.41 -0.89
CA ILE A 193 -26.35 14.39 -0.72
C ILE A 193 -27.31 14.87 0.36
N GLU A 194 -28.59 14.68 0.14
CA GLU A 194 -29.63 14.94 1.14
C GLU A 194 -30.08 13.63 1.79
N ARG A 195 -29.95 13.52 3.11
CA ARG A 195 -30.42 12.39 3.91
C ARG A 195 -31.04 12.86 5.21
N ASN A 196 -32.20 12.34 5.53
CA ASN A 196 -32.94 12.66 6.77
C ASN A 196 -33.09 14.18 7.00
N GLY A 197 -33.27 14.95 5.92
CA GLY A 197 -33.33 16.41 5.95
C GLY A 197 -31.98 17.08 6.30
N LEU A 198 -30.86 16.37 6.24
CA LEU A 198 -29.50 16.90 6.35
C LEU A 198 -28.91 17.09 4.95
N ARG A 199 -28.22 18.21 4.75
CA ARG A 199 -27.39 18.47 3.57
C ARG A 199 -25.96 18.07 3.91
N ILE A 200 -25.45 17.03 3.24
CA ILE A 200 -24.16 16.42 3.50
C ILE A 200 -23.23 16.71 2.33
N GLY A 201 -22.17 17.45 2.57
CA GLY A 201 -21.12 17.72 1.59
C GLY A 201 -20.03 16.65 1.69
N LEU A 202 -19.73 15.99 0.57
CA LEU A 202 -18.64 15.01 0.49
C LEU A 202 -17.59 15.51 -0.50
N PHE A 203 -16.32 15.35 -0.15
CA PHE A 203 -15.19 15.65 -1.01
C PHE A 203 -14.11 14.59 -0.84
N GLY A 204 -13.19 14.46 -1.83
CA GLY A 204 -12.18 13.43 -1.84
C GLY A 204 -10.77 13.99 -2.07
N ILE A 205 -9.79 13.45 -1.38
CA ILE A 205 -8.38 13.84 -1.52
C ILE A 205 -7.46 12.63 -1.57
N ILE A 206 -6.33 12.78 -2.25
CA ILE A 206 -5.17 11.90 -2.17
C ILE A 206 -4.10 12.62 -1.35
N GLY A 207 -3.56 11.95 -0.32
CA GLY A 207 -2.55 12.49 0.57
C GLY A 207 -1.16 12.51 -0.05
N LYS A 208 -0.23 13.15 0.64
CA LYS A 208 1.15 13.32 0.18
C LYS A 208 1.92 11.99 0.06
N ASP A 209 1.72 11.07 1.02
CA ASP A 209 2.34 9.74 1.00
C ASP A 209 1.79 8.93 -0.20
N ALA A 210 0.47 8.93 -0.40
CA ALA A 210 -0.18 8.28 -1.53
C ALA A 210 0.24 8.88 -2.89
N VAL A 211 0.37 10.21 -3.00
CA VAL A 211 0.88 10.87 -4.20
C VAL A 211 2.31 10.44 -4.52
N HIS A 212 3.16 10.26 -3.51
CA HIS A 212 4.51 9.74 -3.70
C HIS A 212 4.48 8.32 -4.30
N ASP A 213 3.49 7.52 -3.92
CA ASP A 213 3.30 6.14 -4.39
C ASP A 213 2.46 6.06 -5.68
N THR A 214 2.27 7.19 -6.40
CA THR A 214 1.51 7.29 -7.66
C THR A 214 2.37 7.77 -8.84
N PRO A 215 3.51 7.15 -9.15
CA PRO A 215 4.42 7.64 -10.20
C PRO A 215 3.79 7.58 -11.61
N PHE A 216 2.79 6.73 -11.80
CA PHE A 216 2.13 6.50 -13.08
C PHE A 216 0.96 7.45 -13.37
N ALA A 217 0.53 8.26 -12.43
CA ALA A 217 -0.50 9.27 -12.66
C ALA A 217 -0.06 10.37 -13.64
N ARG A 218 1.23 10.59 -13.81
CA ARG A 218 1.74 11.65 -14.70
C ARG A 218 1.19 11.53 -16.12
N PRO A 219 0.80 12.66 -16.74
CA PRO A 219 1.03 14.05 -16.34
C PRO A 219 0.02 14.61 -15.33
N VAL A 220 -0.99 13.84 -14.89
CA VAL A 220 -1.89 14.26 -13.80
C VAL A 220 -1.06 14.60 -12.56
N THR A 221 -1.40 15.71 -11.92
CA THR A 221 -0.76 16.17 -10.68
C THR A 221 -1.79 16.33 -9.58
N PHE A 222 -1.33 16.47 -8.35
CA PHE A 222 -2.19 16.64 -7.20
C PHE A 222 -1.83 17.94 -6.49
N ALA A 223 -2.84 18.77 -6.21
CA ALA A 223 -2.65 19.95 -5.40
C ALA A 223 -2.37 19.53 -3.94
N GLU A 224 -1.74 20.42 -3.19
CA GLU A 224 -1.47 20.16 -1.78
C GLU A 224 -2.80 19.95 -1.04
N GLN A 225 -2.86 18.86 -0.23
CA GLN A 225 -4.10 18.35 0.35
C GLN A 225 -4.79 19.34 1.29
N ILE A 226 -4.03 20.06 2.13
CA ILE A 226 -4.58 21.02 3.10
C ILE A 226 -5.20 22.21 2.37
N GLU A 227 -4.51 22.75 1.36
CA GLU A 227 -5.00 23.90 0.60
C GLU A 227 -6.25 23.54 -0.24
N ALA A 228 -6.26 22.37 -0.87
CA ALA A 228 -7.42 21.89 -1.60
C ALA A 228 -8.61 21.66 -0.67
N SER A 229 -8.38 21.05 0.49
CA SER A 229 -9.43 20.83 1.50
C SER A 229 -9.99 22.12 2.07
N LYS A 230 -9.16 23.11 2.43
CA LYS A 230 -9.62 24.43 2.87
C LYS A 230 -10.54 25.07 1.86
N ARG A 231 -10.14 25.07 0.58
CA ARG A 231 -10.93 25.62 -0.53
C ARG A 231 -12.32 24.98 -0.62
N VAL A 232 -12.37 23.64 -0.60
CA VAL A 232 -13.63 22.91 -0.76
C VAL A 232 -14.51 23.05 0.49
N VAL A 233 -13.93 22.97 1.68
CA VAL A 233 -14.66 23.14 2.94
C VAL A 233 -15.27 24.55 3.03
N ASP A 234 -14.53 25.58 2.60
CA ASP A 234 -15.07 26.96 2.54
C ASP A 234 -16.30 27.04 1.62
N ILE A 235 -16.23 26.43 0.42
CA ILE A 235 -17.37 26.34 -0.50
C ILE A 235 -18.54 25.61 0.17
N LEU A 236 -18.31 24.43 0.73
CA LEU A 236 -19.35 23.61 1.34
C LEU A 236 -20.05 24.32 2.51
N LYS A 237 -19.29 24.91 3.43
CA LYS A 237 -19.84 25.57 4.61
C LYS A 237 -20.42 26.97 4.30
N ASN A 238 -19.74 27.79 3.48
CA ASN A 238 -20.07 29.19 3.30
C ASN A 238 -20.97 29.46 2.09
N LYS A 239 -20.79 28.72 0.98
CA LYS A 239 -21.62 28.89 -0.23
C LYS A 239 -22.79 27.91 -0.25
N GLU A 240 -22.49 26.61 -0.10
CA GLU A 240 -23.49 25.55 -0.21
C GLU A 240 -24.31 25.35 1.08
N LYS A 241 -23.82 25.86 2.21
CA LYS A 241 -24.51 25.80 3.52
C LYS A 241 -24.86 24.39 3.95
N VAL A 242 -23.90 23.42 3.76
CA VAL A 242 -24.14 22.05 4.20
C VAL A 242 -24.10 21.91 5.72
N ASP A 243 -24.88 20.97 6.23
CA ASP A 243 -24.94 20.66 7.66
C ASP A 243 -23.68 19.87 8.10
N ILE A 244 -23.29 18.85 7.32
CA ILE A 244 -22.19 17.92 7.62
C ILE A 244 -21.19 17.94 6.46
N VAL A 245 -19.89 17.96 6.78
CA VAL A 245 -18.80 17.79 5.82
C VAL A 245 -18.07 16.47 6.08
N ILE A 246 -18.02 15.62 5.07
CA ILE A 246 -17.32 14.34 5.08
C ILE A 246 -16.18 14.39 4.07
N CYS A 247 -14.96 14.06 4.53
CA CYS A 247 -13.80 13.86 3.70
C CYS A 247 -13.61 12.36 3.43
N LEU A 248 -13.59 11.96 2.17
CA LEU A 248 -13.11 10.65 1.72
C LEU A 248 -11.61 10.81 1.47
N SER A 249 -10.80 10.42 2.45
CA SER A 249 -9.38 10.71 2.44
C SER A 249 -8.55 9.48 2.11
N HIS A 250 -7.81 9.55 1.01
CA HIS A 250 -6.80 8.54 0.69
C HIS A 250 -5.40 9.04 1.08
N SER A 251 -5.22 9.30 2.41
CA SER A 251 -4.00 9.88 3.00
C SER A 251 -3.47 9.03 4.16
N GLY A 252 -4.36 8.61 5.03
CA GLY A 252 -4.10 7.64 6.09
C GLY A 252 -3.69 8.19 7.44
N THR A 253 -3.78 7.29 8.42
CA THR A 253 -3.32 7.50 9.79
C THR A 253 -2.05 6.68 10.04
N PHE A 254 -1.12 7.22 10.84
CA PHE A 254 0.13 6.57 11.18
C PHE A 254 0.36 6.54 12.70
N VAL A 255 1.15 5.56 13.15
CA VAL A 255 1.61 5.51 14.55
C VAL A 255 2.44 6.75 14.91
N ASP A 256 3.30 7.18 13.99
CA ASP A 256 4.02 8.45 14.08
C ASP A 256 3.06 9.60 13.74
N LYS A 257 2.61 10.31 14.75
CA LYS A 257 1.63 11.39 14.62
C LYS A 257 2.11 12.54 13.73
N SER A 258 3.41 12.78 13.63
CA SER A 258 3.97 13.80 12.73
C SER A 258 3.80 13.45 11.24
N ARG A 259 3.45 12.21 10.94
CA ARG A 259 3.19 11.70 9.61
C ARG A 259 1.72 11.34 9.37
N SER A 260 0.90 11.38 10.41
CA SER A 260 -0.52 11.00 10.36
C SER A 260 -1.34 12.08 9.66
N GLU A 261 -1.40 12.00 8.32
CA GLU A 261 -1.92 13.07 7.46
C GLU A 261 -3.37 13.40 7.76
N ASP A 262 -4.22 12.43 8.07
CA ASP A 262 -5.62 12.67 8.40
C ASP A 262 -5.81 13.31 9.78
N GLU A 263 -4.96 13.01 10.75
CA GLU A 263 -4.98 13.71 12.03
C GLU A 263 -4.50 15.15 11.89
N ILE A 264 -3.45 15.39 11.09
CA ILE A 264 -2.97 16.74 10.76
C ILE A 264 -4.05 17.55 10.02
N LEU A 265 -4.77 16.89 9.09
CA LEU A 265 -5.89 17.50 8.36
C LEU A 265 -7.02 17.93 9.32
N ALA A 266 -7.41 17.04 10.24
CA ALA A 266 -8.44 17.33 11.24
C ALA A 266 -8.04 18.48 12.19
N GLU A 267 -6.78 18.52 12.64
CA GLU A 267 -6.24 19.64 13.44
C GLU A 267 -6.25 20.97 12.68
N THR A 268 -5.92 20.92 11.38
CA THR A 268 -5.75 22.12 10.54
C THR A 268 -7.08 22.68 10.06
N ILE A 269 -8.09 21.81 9.84
CA ILE A 269 -9.40 22.19 9.28
C ILE A 269 -10.54 21.61 10.15
N PRO A 270 -10.80 22.19 11.34
CA PRO A 270 -11.78 21.65 12.29
C PRO A 270 -13.24 21.77 11.81
N GLN A 271 -13.48 22.31 10.61
CA GLN A 271 -14.78 22.34 9.95
C GLN A 271 -15.12 21.04 9.21
N ILE A 272 -14.16 20.11 9.08
CA ILE A 272 -14.43 18.76 8.61
C ILE A 272 -15.02 17.98 9.79
N ASP A 273 -16.24 17.49 9.62
CA ASP A 273 -16.93 16.77 10.69
C ASP A 273 -16.50 15.31 10.77
N ILE A 274 -16.27 14.66 9.61
CA ILE A 274 -15.92 13.23 9.52
C ILE A 274 -14.84 13.01 8.45
N ILE A 275 -13.86 12.17 8.75
CA ILE A 275 -12.84 11.68 7.81
C ILE A 275 -12.94 10.15 7.73
N ILE A 276 -13.19 9.62 6.52
CA ILE A 276 -13.02 8.21 6.20
C ILE A 276 -11.59 8.06 5.68
N SER A 277 -10.74 7.36 6.45
CA SER A 277 -9.28 7.30 6.24
C SER A 277 -8.87 6.01 5.56
N GLY A 278 -8.37 6.09 4.32
CA GLY A 278 -7.82 4.99 3.51
C GLY A 278 -6.29 4.96 3.46
N HIS A 279 -5.71 4.32 2.43
CA HIS A 279 -4.29 4.24 2.07
C HIS A 279 -3.42 3.37 3.00
N THR A 280 -3.45 3.59 4.29
CA THR A 280 -2.57 2.88 5.24
C THR A 280 -3.06 1.51 5.66
N HIS A 281 -4.21 1.08 5.15
CA HIS A 281 -4.86 -0.19 5.51
C HIS A 281 -5.08 -0.33 7.03
N THR A 282 -5.20 0.78 7.73
CA THR A 282 -5.35 0.79 9.18
C THR A 282 -6.74 0.27 9.57
N VAL A 283 -6.80 -0.60 10.55
CA VAL A 283 -8.05 -0.96 11.24
C VAL A 283 -8.11 -0.13 12.51
N LEU A 284 -9.10 0.76 12.62
CA LEU A 284 -9.37 1.53 13.83
C LEU A 284 -10.54 0.88 14.57
N PRO A 285 -10.32 0.12 15.65
CA PRO A 285 -11.42 -0.46 16.44
C PRO A 285 -12.31 0.60 17.10
N GLU A 286 -11.74 1.77 17.37
CA GLU A 286 -12.40 2.95 17.89
C GLU A 286 -12.02 4.17 17.03
N PRO A 287 -12.94 5.16 16.85
CA PRO A 287 -12.62 6.38 16.12
C PRO A 287 -11.52 7.19 16.80
N ILE A 288 -10.68 7.84 16.00
CA ILE A 288 -9.79 8.90 16.50
C ILE A 288 -10.60 10.20 16.50
N ILE A 289 -10.61 10.92 17.62
CA ILE A 289 -11.31 12.19 17.76
C ILE A 289 -10.29 13.33 17.89
N ILE A 290 -10.30 14.25 16.94
CA ILE A 290 -9.44 15.44 16.96
C ILE A 290 -10.36 16.68 17.01
N GLY A 291 -10.39 17.33 18.16
CA GLY A 291 -11.39 18.40 18.39
C GLY A 291 -12.81 17.86 18.30
N LYS A 292 -13.53 18.20 17.22
CA LYS A 292 -14.86 17.64 16.90
C LYS A 292 -14.84 16.69 15.70
N THR A 293 -13.73 16.58 14.99
CA THR A 293 -13.62 15.72 13.81
C THR A 293 -13.49 14.25 14.22
N ILE A 294 -14.31 13.40 13.61
CA ILE A 294 -14.33 11.94 13.80
C ILE A 294 -13.57 11.29 12.66
N ILE A 295 -12.46 10.59 12.95
CA ILE A 295 -11.66 9.84 11.96
C ILE A 295 -11.93 8.36 12.15
N VAL A 296 -12.31 7.66 11.07
CA VAL A 296 -12.61 6.23 11.06
C VAL A 296 -11.90 5.52 9.91
N SER A 297 -11.60 4.22 10.09
CA SER A 297 -10.91 3.42 9.09
C SER A 297 -11.26 1.95 9.27
N SER A 298 -11.55 1.23 8.17
CA SER A 298 -12.09 -0.14 8.18
C SER A 298 -11.11 -1.22 7.69
N GLY A 299 -9.83 -0.89 7.51
CA GLY A 299 -8.83 -1.86 7.07
C GLY A 299 -8.69 -1.91 5.55
N LYS A 300 -8.89 -3.10 4.93
CA LYS A 300 -8.66 -3.31 3.49
C LYS A 300 -9.43 -4.54 2.98
N TYR A 301 -9.40 -4.74 1.65
CA TYR A 301 -9.79 -6.00 0.98
C TYR A 301 -11.19 -6.51 1.36
N SER A 302 -12.09 -5.60 1.68
CA SER A 302 -13.43 -5.94 2.20
C SER A 302 -13.43 -6.79 3.48
N GLU A 303 -12.36 -6.76 4.27
CA GLU A 303 -12.28 -7.50 5.55
C GLU A 303 -13.32 -7.02 6.56
N TYR A 304 -13.65 -5.74 6.51
CA TYR A 304 -14.64 -5.11 7.38
C TYR A 304 -15.53 -4.11 6.62
N LEU A 305 -16.79 -4.00 7.04
CA LEU A 305 -17.65 -2.86 6.75
C LEU A 305 -17.67 -1.94 7.98
N GLY A 306 -17.28 -0.69 7.79
CA GLY A 306 -17.43 0.33 8.83
C GLY A 306 -18.87 0.82 8.92
N VAL A 307 -19.40 0.92 10.13
CA VAL A 307 -20.75 1.45 10.46
C VAL A 307 -20.58 2.55 11.47
N LEU A 308 -20.74 3.79 11.04
CA LEU A 308 -20.65 4.99 11.87
C LEU A 308 -22.03 5.64 11.97
N ALA A 309 -22.59 5.71 13.17
CA ALA A 309 -23.82 6.47 13.44
C ALA A 309 -23.48 7.77 14.16
N VAL A 310 -23.98 8.89 13.62
CA VAL A 310 -23.81 10.22 14.18
C VAL A 310 -25.17 10.90 14.32
N SER A 311 -25.26 11.85 15.25
CA SER A 311 -26.36 12.80 15.33
C SER A 311 -25.87 14.19 14.97
N TYR A 312 -26.77 14.99 14.42
CA TYR A 312 -26.54 16.39 14.09
C TYR A 312 -27.57 17.26 14.77
N GLU A 313 -27.10 18.30 15.39
CA GLU A 313 -27.91 19.41 15.94
C GLU A 313 -27.33 20.73 15.46
N LYS A 314 -28.20 21.66 15.02
CA LYS A 314 -27.74 22.93 14.41
C LYS A 314 -26.81 23.73 15.33
N GLN A 315 -27.03 23.67 16.65
CA GLN A 315 -26.23 24.42 17.63
C GLN A 315 -24.93 23.68 18.03
N ASN A 316 -24.97 22.35 18.10
CA ASN A 316 -23.89 21.52 18.64
C ASN A 316 -23.02 20.86 17.55
N GLY A 317 -23.54 20.78 16.30
CA GLY A 317 -22.90 20.11 15.18
C GLY A 317 -23.05 18.58 15.25
N VAL A 318 -22.06 17.88 14.74
CA VAL A 318 -22.01 16.42 14.70
C VAL A 318 -21.55 15.84 16.04
N ALA A 319 -22.23 14.78 16.50
CA ALA A 319 -21.84 14.00 17.67
C ALA A 319 -21.86 12.50 17.35
N LEU A 320 -20.83 11.78 17.80
CA LEU A 320 -20.74 10.32 17.69
C LEU A 320 -21.85 9.64 18.51
N MET A 321 -22.60 8.74 17.88
CA MET A 321 -23.59 7.90 18.56
C MET A 321 -23.07 6.48 18.75
N SER A 322 -22.59 5.86 17.68
CA SER A 322 -21.97 4.53 17.73
C SER A 322 -21.00 4.33 16.57
N TYR A 323 -20.07 3.42 16.76
CA TYR A 323 -19.14 2.98 15.75
C TYR A 323 -18.91 1.47 15.87
N GLN A 324 -18.90 0.77 14.75
CA GLN A 324 -18.65 -0.66 14.69
C GLN A 324 -17.95 -1.04 13.39
N LEU A 325 -17.05 -2.00 13.47
CA LEU A 325 -16.49 -2.71 12.32
C LEU A 325 -17.17 -4.07 12.23
N LYS A 326 -17.93 -4.30 11.14
CA LYS A 326 -18.56 -5.59 10.85
C LYS A 326 -17.58 -6.48 10.13
N ASN A 327 -17.12 -7.53 10.79
CA ASN A 327 -16.20 -8.51 10.21
C ASN A 327 -16.88 -9.30 9.08
N ILE A 328 -16.25 -9.35 7.90
CA ILE A 328 -16.74 -10.12 6.75
C ILE A 328 -16.06 -11.50 6.77
N SER A 329 -16.53 -12.35 7.70
CA SER A 329 -15.99 -13.68 7.92
C SER A 329 -16.66 -14.76 7.05
N THR A 330 -16.18 -16.00 7.17
CA THR A 330 -16.76 -17.18 6.48
C THR A 330 -18.20 -17.48 6.85
N ASP A 331 -18.64 -17.05 8.03
CA ASP A 331 -20.02 -17.30 8.51
C ASP A 331 -21.04 -16.36 7.86
N VAL A 332 -20.57 -15.31 7.17
CA VAL A 332 -21.44 -14.37 6.46
C VAL A 332 -21.93 -15.01 5.17
N PRO A 333 -23.26 -15.07 4.92
CA PRO A 333 -23.79 -15.54 3.65
C PRO A 333 -23.35 -14.66 2.48
N GLU A 334 -23.37 -15.24 1.27
CA GLU A 334 -23.06 -14.51 0.04
C GLU A 334 -24.35 -13.99 -0.61
N ASP A 335 -24.34 -12.73 -1.05
CA ASP A 335 -25.35 -12.21 -1.97
C ASP A 335 -25.22 -12.92 -3.32
N LYS A 336 -26.32 -13.60 -3.75
CA LYS A 336 -26.31 -14.45 -4.94
C LYS A 336 -26.14 -13.65 -6.24
N ALA A 337 -26.65 -12.43 -6.29
CA ALA A 337 -26.57 -11.61 -7.50
C ALA A 337 -25.12 -11.11 -7.70
N ILE A 338 -24.49 -10.65 -6.64
CA ILE A 338 -23.08 -10.23 -6.67
C ILE A 338 -22.15 -11.42 -6.92
N ALA A 339 -22.40 -12.58 -6.29
CA ALA A 339 -21.64 -13.81 -6.54
C ALA A 339 -21.70 -14.25 -8.03
N SER A 340 -22.89 -14.14 -8.65
CA SER A 340 -23.06 -14.43 -10.07
C SER A 340 -22.26 -13.46 -10.98
N GLU A 341 -22.26 -12.17 -10.66
CA GLU A 341 -21.46 -11.18 -11.41
C GLU A 341 -19.96 -11.42 -11.24
N ILE A 342 -19.50 -11.77 -10.04
CA ILE A 342 -18.10 -12.13 -9.79
C ILE A 342 -17.71 -13.35 -10.64
N SER A 343 -18.57 -14.36 -10.70
CA SER A 343 -18.33 -15.54 -11.55
C SER A 343 -18.21 -15.17 -13.03
N ARG A 344 -19.05 -14.24 -13.51
CA ARG A 344 -18.95 -13.70 -14.88
C ARG A 344 -17.63 -12.96 -15.12
N TYR A 345 -17.19 -12.12 -14.18
CA TYR A 345 -15.88 -11.44 -14.31
C TYR A 345 -14.71 -12.42 -14.26
N LYS A 346 -14.81 -13.48 -13.45
CA LYS A 346 -13.80 -14.53 -13.40
C LYS A 346 -13.65 -15.24 -14.76
N GLU A 347 -14.77 -15.50 -15.43
CA GLU A 347 -14.76 -16.08 -16.78
C GLU A 347 -14.14 -15.12 -17.80
N ILE A 348 -14.42 -13.81 -17.72
CA ILE A 348 -13.79 -12.78 -18.56
C ILE A 348 -12.26 -12.77 -18.35
N VAL A 349 -11.79 -12.86 -17.11
CA VAL A 349 -10.37 -12.95 -16.79
C VAL A 349 -9.75 -14.22 -17.41
N ASN A 350 -10.42 -15.36 -17.29
CA ASN A 350 -9.97 -16.62 -17.90
C ASN A 350 -9.80 -16.48 -19.41
N GLN A 351 -10.83 -15.95 -20.09
CA GLN A 351 -10.85 -15.88 -21.55
C GLN A 351 -9.92 -14.80 -22.11
N ASN A 352 -9.88 -13.62 -21.49
CA ASN A 352 -9.22 -12.45 -22.08
C ASN A 352 -7.79 -12.25 -21.58
N PHE A 353 -7.48 -12.69 -20.36
CA PHE A 353 -6.16 -12.47 -19.75
C PHE A 353 -5.35 -13.75 -19.59
N LEU A 354 -5.93 -14.85 -19.11
CA LEU A 354 -5.19 -16.08 -18.78
C LEU A 354 -5.09 -17.08 -19.93
N ALA A 355 -6.08 -17.13 -20.82
CA ALA A 355 -6.09 -18.09 -21.95
C ALA A 355 -4.85 -18.04 -22.86
N PRO A 356 -4.26 -16.85 -23.17
CA PRO A 356 -3.01 -16.79 -23.96
C PRO A 356 -1.85 -17.57 -23.33
N TYR A 357 -1.85 -17.74 -22.00
CA TYR A 357 -0.82 -18.47 -21.25
C TYR A 357 -1.20 -19.93 -20.97
N ASN A 358 -2.33 -20.42 -21.51
CA ASN A 358 -2.91 -21.73 -21.18
C ASN A 358 -3.12 -21.90 -19.66
N LEU A 359 -3.69 -20.88 -19.04
CA LEU A 359 -3.98 -20.80 -17.62
C LEU A 359 -5.44 -20.48 -17.39
N THR A 360 -5.95 -20.90 -16.22
CA THR A 360 -7.23 -20.45 -15.64
C THR A 360 -7.01 -19.91 -14.23
N TYR A 361 -8.00 -19.18 -13.72
CA TYR A 361 -7.96 -18.53 -12.41
C TYR A 361 -7.63 -19.50 -11.27
N ASP A 362 -8.24 -20.70 -11.30
CA ASP A 362 -8.16 -21.71 -10.25
C ASP A 362 -7.10 -22.78 -10.49
N ASP A 363 -6.34 -22.71 -11.60
CA ASP A 363 -5.29 -23.69 -11.86
C ASP A 363 -4.32 -23.77 -10.69
N VAL A 364 -4.17 -24.96 -10.13
CA VAL A 364 -3.19 -25.23 -9.08
C VAL A 364 -1.79 -25.33 -9.71
N ILE A 365 -0.91 -24.41 -9.33
CA ILE A 365 0.45 -24.27 -9.89
C ILE A 365 1.47 -25.04 -9.08
N ALA A 366 1.32 -25.02 -7.76
CA ALA A 366 2.20 -25.72 -6.83
C ALA A 366 1.48 -25.98 -5.51
N GLU A 367 2.12 -26.72 -4.62
CA GLU A 367 1.70 -26.89 -3.23
C GLU A 367 2.86 -26.56 -2.29
N SER A 368 2.55 -25.96 -1.13
CA SER A 368 3.51 -25.66 -0.07
C SER A 368 3.18 -26.41 1.20
N ASP A 369 4.17 -27.07 1.80
CA ASP A 369 4.03 -27.73 3.11
C ASP A 369 4.12 -26.76 4.29
N PHE A 370 4.44 -25.50 4.03
CA PHE A 370 4.61 -24.44 5.01
C PHE A 370 3.96 -23.14 4.55
N SER A 371 3.54 -22.31 5.50
CA SER A 371 3.20 -20.91 5.23
C SER A 371 4.47 -20.08 5.17
N MET A 372 4.58 -19.22 4.18
CA MET A 372 5.65 -18.23 4.10
C MET A 372 5.38 -17.08 5.06
N GLU A 373 6.41 -16.37 5.46
CA GLU A 373 6.28 -15.23 6.32
C GLU A 373 5.36 -14.16 5.72
N SER A 374 4.48 -13.61 6.55
CA SER A 374 3.58 -12.52 6.13
C SER A 374 4.38 -11.30 5.66
N ILE A 375 4.02 -10.76 4.50
CA ILE A 375 4.63 -9.55 3.95
C ILE A 375 4.49 -8.36 4.91
N TYR A 376 3.40 -8.27 5.68
CA TYR A 376 3.20 -7.20 6.66
C TYR A 376 4.18 -7.27 7.84
N SER A 377 4.58 -8.48 8.25
CA SER A 377 5.65 -8.68 9.22
C SER A 377 7.00 -8.15 8.69
N ALA A 378 7.30 -8.45 7.43
CA ALA A 378 8.50 -7.95 6.77
C ALA A 378 8.47 -6.43 6.54
N PHE A 379 7.30 -5.83 6.30
CA PHE A 379 7.17 -4.37 6.18
C PHE A 379 7.48 -3.65 7.49
N LYS A 380 7.07 -4.23 8.63
CA LYS A 380 7.40 -3.67 9.95
C LYS A 380 8.90 -3.77 10.26
N LYS A 381 9.55 -4.86 9.87
CA LYS A 381 10.97 -5.11 10.10
C LYS A 381 11.59 -5.72 8.83
N PRO A 382 12.01 -4.87 7.85
CA PRO A 382 12.57 -5.34 6.59
C PRO A 382 13.75 -6.29 6.80
N ARG A 383 13.71 -7.43 6.09
CA ARG A 383 14.73 -8.48 6.13
C ARG A 383 14.66 -9.36 4.89
N GLU A 384 15.66 -10.23 4.72
CA GLU A 384 15.58 -11.32 3.74
C GLU A 384 14.39 -12.22 4.05
N MET A 385 13.66 -12.62 3.00
CA MET A 385 12.51 -13.52 3.09
C MET A 385 12.69 -14.73 2.18
N GLY A 386 12.18 -15.89 2.60
CA GLY A 386 12.11 -17.06 1.73
C GLY A 386 11.32 -16.82 0.45
N LEU A 387 10.20 -16.07 0.55
CA LEU A 387 9.41 -15.65 -0.62
C LEU A 387 10.20 -14.74 -1.56
N GLY A 388 10.95 -13.78 -1.02
CA GLY A 388 11.80 -12.89 -1.82
C GLY A 388 12.91 -13.66 -2.55
N ASN A 389 13.48 -14.69 -1.89
CA ASN A 389 14.43 -15.61 -2.49
C ASN A 389 13.79 -16.42 -3.64
N LEU A 390 12.57 -16.94 -3.43
CA LEU A 390 11.80 -17.67 -4.44
C LEU A 390 11.52 -16.81 -5.67
N ILE A 391 11.05 -15.58 -5.49
CA ILE A 391 10.74 -14.64 -6.57
C ILE A 391 11.99 -14.31 -7.39
N THR A 392 13.10 -13.97 -6.72
CA THR A 392 14.32 -13.57 -7.42
C THR A 392 15.01 -14.76 -8.12
N ASP A 393 14.91 -15.97 -7.56
CA ASP A 393 15.34 -17.20 -8.24
C ASP A 393 14.45 -17.48 -9.47
N ALA A 394 13.14 -17.25 -9.37
CA ALA A 394 12.19 -17.40 -10.47
C ALA A 394 12.53 -16.47 -11.65
N TYR A 395 12.93 -15.22 -11.40
CA TYR A 395 13.32 -14.29 -12.46
C TYR A 395 14.48 -14.82 -13.29
N ARG A 396 15.55 -15.30 -12.63
CA ARG A 396 16.71 -15.90 -13.33
C ARG A 396 16.33 -17.13 -14.12
N ALA A 397 15.52 -18.01 -13.54
CA ALA A 397 15.08 -19.25 -14.18
C ALA A 397 14.16 -18.98 -15.39
N ALA A 398 13.20 -18.06 -15.25
CA ALA A 398 12.26 -17.74 -16.32
C ALA A 398 12.93 -17.04 -17.51
N ILE A 399 13.90 -16.15 -17.27
CA ILE A 399 14.69 -15.54 -18.34
C ILE A 399 15.50 -16.61 -19.08
N LYS A 400 16.08 -17.56 -18.35
CA LYS A 400 16.78 -18.70 -18.98
C LYS A 400 15.86 -19.51 -19.88
N GLN A 401 14.64 -19.78 -19.42
CA GLN A 401 13.65 -20.49 -20.21
C GLN A 401 13.19 -19.68 -21.44
N ALA A 402 12.92 -18.39 -21.27
CA ALA A 402 12.44 -17.52 -22.36
C ALA A 402 13.49 -17.33 -23.47
N GLU A 403 14.78 -17.20 -23.10
CA GLU A 403 15.86 -17.02 -24.08
C GLU A 403 16.34 -18.33 -24.71
N GLY A 404 16.08 -19.48 -24.08
CA GLY A 404 16.41 -20.79 -24.62
C GLY A 404 17.87 -20.93 -25.07
N ALA A 405 18.09 -21.25 -26.35
CA ALA A 405 19.43 -21.41 -26.93
C ALA A 405 20.26 -20.10 -26.96
N ASN A 406 19.60 -18.95 -26.89
CA ASN A 406 20.25 -17.62 -26.89
C ASN A 406 20.58 -17.13 -25.49
N TYR A 407 20.36 -17.95 -24.47
CA TYR A 407 20.52 -17.54 -23.08
C TYR A 407 21.92 -17.03 -22.76
N GLN A 408 21.95 -15.82 -22.22
CA GLN A 408 23.12 -15.26 -21.58
C GLN A 408 22.94 -15.33 -20.06
N TYR A 409 23.96 -15.78 -19.34
CA TYR A 409 23.86 -16.01 -17.90
C TYR A 409 23.47 -14.74 -17.15
N VAL A 410 22.35 -14.79 -16.42
CA VAL A 410 21.90 -13.74 -15.51
C VAL A 410 22.58 -13.96 -14.16
N HIS A 411 23.48 -13.06 -13.78
CA HIS A 411 24.25 -13.18 -12.56
C HIS A 411 23.41 -12.83 -11.33
N VAL A 412 22.65 -11.75 -11.37
CA VAL A 412 21.91 -11.24 -10.21
C VAL A 412 20.48 -10.90 -10.59
N ALA A 413 19.54 -11.28 -9.73
CA ALA A 413 18.15 -10.81 -9.77
C ALA A 413 17.82 -10.00 -8.51
N MET A 414 16.95 -9.01 -8.64
CA MET A 414 16.57 -8.11 -7.56
C MET A 414 15.07 -7.82 -7.58
N GLN A 415 14.46 -7.76 -6.38
CA GLN A 415 13.06 -7.39 -6.17
C GLN A 415 12.93 -6.55 -4.90
N PRO A 416 12.44 -5.31 -4.95
CA PRO A 416 12.11 -4.53 -3.76
C PRO A 416 10.99 -5.17 -2.95
N LEU A 417 11.14 -5.14 -1.64
CA LEU A 417 10.16 -5.70 -0.72
C LEU A 417 8.78 -5.03 -0.88
N GLY A 418 8.74 -3.72 -1.15
CA GLY A 418 7.51 -2.95 -1.33
C GLY A 418 6.64 -3.37 -2.51
N LEU A 419 7.21 -4.08 -3.49
CA LEU A 419 6.48 -4.58 -4.66
C LEU A 419 5.93 -6.00 -4.48
N ILE A 420 6.22 -6.66 -3.35
CA ILE A 420 5.62 -7.95 -2.99
C ILE A 420 4.35 -7.65 -2.18
N ARG A 421 3.19 -8.10 -2.67
CA ARG A 421 1.88 -7.65 -2.14
C ARG A 421 1.20 -8.65 -1.23
N ASP A 422 1.53 -9.94 -1.33
CA ASP A 422 1.00 -11.02 -0.51
C ASP A 422 2.04 -12.10 -0.23
N SER A 423 1.66 -13.14 0.51
CA SER A 423 2.52 -14.27 0.89
C SER A 423 1.79 -15.60 0.68
N PHE A 424 2.54 -16.63 0.26
CA PHE A 424 1.95 -17.97 0.11
C PHE A 424 1.67 -18.62 1.46
N GLN A 425 0.47 -19.18 1.55
CA GLN A 425 0.06 -19.98 2.69
C GLN A 425 0.27 -21.48 2.42
N LYS A 426 0.38 -22.28 3.48
CA LYS A 426 0.42 -23.74 3.38
C LYS A 426 -0.78 -24.26 2.59
N GLY A 427 -0.54 -25.24 1.71
CA GLY A 427 -1.54 -25.87 0.87
C GLY A 427 -1.37 -25.54 -0.61
N LYS A 428 -2.44 -25.69 -1.37
CA LYS A 428 -2.46 -25.44 -2.83
C LYS A 428 -2.28 -23.95 -3.13
N ILE A 429 -1.46 -23.68 -4.13
CA ILE A 429 -1.16 -22.34 -4.65
C ILE A 429 -1.72 -22.28 -6.07
N THR A 430 -2.65 -21.38 -6.30
CA THR A 430 -3.31 -21.18 -7.60
C THR A 430 -2.64 -20.08 -8.40
N VAL A 431 -3.02 -19.92 -9.68
CA VAL A 431 -2.63 -18.78 -10.52
C VAL A 431 -3.04 -17.46 -9.86
N ALA A 432 -4.21 -17.42 -9.24
CA ALA A 432 -4.67 -16.23 -8.52
C ALA A 432 -3.79 -15.89 -7.34
N ASP A 433 -3.35 -16.88 -6.54
CA ASP A 433 -2.43 -16.66 -5.43
C ASP A 433 -1.08 -16.12 -5.93
N VAL A 434 -0.55 -16.66 -7.04
CA VAL A 434 0.71 -16.18 -7.62
C VAL A 434 0.59 -14.74 -8.10
N PHE A 435 -0.51 -14.42 -8.77
CA PHE A 435 -0.76 -13.06 -9.24
C PHE A 435 -0.90 -12.06 -8.08
N GLN A 436 -1.58 -12.42 -7.00
CA GLN A 436 -1.71 -11.56 -5.81
C GLN A 436 -0.36 -11.19 -5.19
N VAL A 437 0.62 -12.10 -5.24
CA VAL A 437 1.98 -11.82 -4.73
C VAL A 437 2.69 -10.74 -5.56
N LEU A 438 2.48 -10.71 -6.89
CA LEU A 438 3.14 -9.79 -7.85
C LEU A 438 2.10 -9.13 -8.76
N SER A 439 1.13 -8.45 -8.16
CA SER A 439 -0.06 -7.92 -8.86
C SER A 439 0.12 -6.52 -9.44
N LEU A 440 1.28 -5.88 -9.25
CA LEU A 440 1.45 -4.47 -9.55
C LEU A 440 1.72 -4.17 -11.04
N GLY A 441 1.21 -3.02 -11.46
CA GLY A 441 1.60 -2.29 -12.65
C GLY A 441 1.13 -2.85 -13.98
N ILE A 442 1.63 -2.24 -15.04
CA ILE A 442 1.32 -2.56 -16.43
C ILE A 442 2.59 -2.45 -17.27
N GLY A 443 2.72 -3.30 -18.27
CA GLY A 443 3.82 -3.22 -19.21
C GLY A 443 3.57 -2.23 -20.35
N PRO A 444 4.59 -1.89 -21.15
CA PRO A 444 4.43 -1.15 -22.41
C PRO A 444 3.47 -1.79 -23.40
N ASP A 445 3.25 -3.11 -23.34
CA ASP A 445 2.26 -3.86 -24.11
C ASP A 445 0.80 -3.57 -23.70
N GLY A 446 0.59 -2.84 -22.62
CA GLY A 446 -0.72 -2.54 -22.06
C GLY A 446 -1.36 -3.68 -21.28
N ILE A 447 -0.59 -4.72 -20.93
CA ILE A 447 -1.05 -5.90 -20.17
C ILE A 447 -0.59 -5.79 -18.71
N ALA A 448 -1.48 -6.15 -17.76
CA ALA A 448 -1.21 -6.11 -16.34
C ALA A 448 0.02 -6.94 -15.93
N GLY A 449 0.77 -6.44 -14.94
CA GLY A 449 2.02 -6.97 -14.44
C GLY A 449 3.24 -6.28 -15.04
N TYR A 450 4.24 -6.00 -14.21
CA TYR A 450 5.51 -5.45 -14.70
C TYR A 450 6.27 -6.47 -15.54
N PRO A 451 6.82 -6.10 -16.72
CA PRO A 451 7.73 -6.95 -17.46
C PRO A 451 9.10 -7.02 -16.75
N LEU A 452 9.78 -8.16 -16.89
CA LEU A 452 11.17 -8.29 -16.51
C LEU A 452 12.06 -7.57 -17.53
N VAL A 453 13.09 -6.91 -17.04
CA VAL A 453 14.18 -6.33 -17.81
C VAL A 453 15.50 -6.96 -17.42
N SER A 454 16.43 -7.08 -18.39
CA SER A 454 17.75 -7.61 -18.13
C SER A 454 18.82 -6.81 -18.88
N PHE A 455 19.82 -6.34 -18.15
CA PHE A 455 20.87 -5.46 -18.64
C PHE A 455 22.18 -5.70 -17.90
N TYR A 456 23.24 -5.05 -18.33
CA TYR A 456 24.56 -5.19 -17.73
C TYR A 456 24.92 -3.97 -16.90
N VAL A 457 25.63 -4.22 -15.78
CA VAL A 457 26.28 -3.22 -14.94
C VAL A 457 27.71 -3.66 -14.64
N SER A 458 28.62 -2.73 -14.39
CA SER A 458 29.95 -3.09 -13.87
C SER A 458 29.85 -3.57 -12.42
N GLY A 459 30.85 -4.31 -11.94
CA GLY A 459 30.88 -4.73 -10.54
C GLY A 459 30.88 -3.55 -9.57
N GLY A 460 31.52 -2.44 -9.92
CA GLY A 460 31.44 -1.19 -9.14
C GLY A 460 29.99 -0.70 -9.01
N GLU A 461 29.26 -0.61 -10.12
CA GLU A 461 27.84 -0.22 -10.13
C GLU A 461 26.95 -1.24 -9.41
N LEU A 462 27.25 -2.54 -9.50
CA LEU A 462 26.53 -3.57 -8.72
C LEU A 462 26.74 -3.35 -7.22
N LYS A 463 27.95 -3.05 -6.77
CA LYS A 463 28.20 -2.70 -5.37
C LYS A 463 27.40 -1.45 -4.97
N ASP A 464 27.34 -0.44 -5.81
CA ASP A 464 26.57 0.78 -5.56
C ASP A 464 25.06 0.51 -5.43
N ILE A 465 24.48 -0.39 -6.22
CA ILE A 465 23.11 -0.86 -6.06
C ILE A 465 22.92 -1.50 -4.67
N LEU A 466 23.87 -2.33 -4.22
CA LEU A 466 23.81 -2.94 -2.89
C LEU A 466 24.01 -1.91 -1.76
N GLU A 467 24.71 -0.81 -2.00
CA GLU A 467 24.80 0.31 -1.05
C GLU A 467 23.45 1.03 -0.89
N VAL A 468 22.61 1.07 -1.92
CA VAL A 468 21.22 1.55 -1.79
C VAL A 468 20.46 0.73 -0.76
N HIS A 469 20.53 -0.60 -0.83
CA HIS A 469 19.93 -1.50 0.12
C HIS A 469 20.40 -1.25 1.57
N THR A 470 21.70 -0.98 1.76
CA THR A 470 22.27 -0.81 3.10
C THR A 470 22.14 0.61 3.67
N THR A 471 22.02 1.60 2.81
CA THR A 471 22.03 3.03 3.18
C THR A 471 20.66 3.69 3.03
N ILE A 472 19.99 3.50 1.89
CA ILE A 472 18.70 4.15 1.61
C ILE A 472 17.53 3.37 2.20
N ALA A 473 17.55 2.04 2.12
CA ALA A 473 16.47 1.21 2.66
C ALA A 473 16.18 1.43 4.15
N PRO A 474 17.17 1.64 5.05
CA PRO A 474 16.88 2.00 6.43
C PRO A 474 16.11 3.32 6.61
N LEU A 475 16.20 4.23 5.63
CA LEU A 475 15.53 5.54 5.63
C LEU A 475 14.20 5.51 4.90
N LYS A 476 14.15 4.85 3.74
CA LYS A 476 12.97 4.71 2.84
C LYS A 476 12.21 3.39 3.05
N LYS A 477 12.63 2.59 4.03
CA LYS A 477 11.97 1.35 4.44
C LYS A 477 11.91 0.29 3.34
N ARG A 478 10.73 -0.35 3.23
CA ARG A 478 10.43 -1.48 2.33
C ARG A 478 10.68 -1.20 0.85
N ASP A 479 10.47 0.04 0.39
CA ASP A 479 10.48 0.39 -1.03
C ASP A 479 11.88 0.28 -1.65
N ALA A 480 12.92 0.42 -0.84
CA ALA A 480 14.30 0.25 -1.27
C ALA A 480 14.98 -1.01 -0.69
N TYR A 481 14.25 -1.85 0.06
CA TYR A 481 14.81 -3.05 0.68
C TYR A 481 14.78 -4.23 -0.30
N LEU A 482 15.94 -4.57 -0.87
CA LEU A 482 16.05 -5.56 -1.94
C LEU A 482 16.04 -7.00 -1.41
N GLN A 483 15.27 -7.86 -2.07
CA GLN A 483 15.44 -9.30 -2.09
C GLN A 483 16.34 -9.64 -3.29
N VAL A 484 17.27 -10.58 -3.16
CA VAL A 484 18.30 -10.80 -4.18
C VAL A 484 18.52 -12.29 -4.46
N SER A 485 18.95 -12.60 -5.69
CA SER A 485 19.42 -13.93 -6.09
C SER A 485 20.74 -13.82 -6.86
N GLY A 486 21.58 -14.83 -6.73
CA GLY A 486 22.88 -14.92 -7.42
C GLY A 486 23.96 -14.02 -6.84
N VAL A 487 23.70 -13.33 -5.76
CA VAL A 487 24.69 -12.52 -5.04
C VAL A 487 24.60 -12.80 -3.53
N LYS A 488 25.75 -12.82 -2.88
CA LYS A 488 25.89 -12.80 -1.42
C LYS A 488 26.71 -11.62 -1.01
N PHE A 489 26.29 -10.92 0.05
CA PHE A 489 27.07 -9.78 0.54
C PHE A 489 26.97 -9.61 2.06
N THR A 490 28.01 -9.01 2.62
CA THR A 490 28.02 -8.59 4.03
C THR A 490 28.14 -7.08 4.10
N TYR A 491 27.57 -6.50 5.16
CA TYR A 491 27.66 -5.07 5.37
C TYR A 491 27.80 -4.72 6.85
N ASN A 492 28.47 -3.62 7.14
CA ASN A 492 28.56 -3.07 8.48
C ASN A 492 27.71 -1.78 8.56
N PRO A 493 26.54 -1.80 9.25
CA PRO A 493 25.64 -0.66 9.35
C PRO A 493 26.26 0.54 10.12
N ARG A 494 27.42 0.36 10.78
CA ARG A 494 28.16 1.40 11.51
C ARG A 494 29.13 2.19 10.62
N ARG A 495 29.38 1.75 9.40
CA ARG A 495 30.22 2.47 8.43
C ARG A 495 29.51 3.72 7.91
N VAL A 496 30.30 4.57 7.24
CA VAL A 496 29.80 5.76 6.54
C VAL A 496 28.74 5.35 5.50
N TRP A 497 27.74 6.17 5.32
CA TRP A 497 26.71 5.97 4.32
C TRP A 497 27.32 5.84 2.93
N PHE A 498 26.76 4.95 2.10
CA PHE A 498 27.26 4.56 0.78
C PHE A 498 28.65 3.90 0.78
N ASP A 499 29.08 3.37 1.94
CA ASP A 499 30.28 2.54 2.08
C ASP A 499 30.08 1.46 3.16
N ARG A 500 28.86 0.94 3.28
CA ARG A 500 28.49 -0.07 4.28
C ARG A 500 28.76 -1.48 3.84
N VAL A 501 28.72 -1.77 2.53
CA VAL A 501 28.97 -3.09 1.94
C VAL A 501 30.46 -3.44 2.05
N THR A 502 30.75 -4.53 2.78
CA THR A 502 32.12 -4.92 3.14
C THR A 502 32.65 -6.08 2.29
N SER A 503 31.78 -6.97 1.83
CA SER A 503 32.13 -8.03 0.87
C SER A 503 30.96 -8.31 -0.06
N VAL A 504 31.27 -8.69 -1.29
CA VAL A 504 30.29 -9.13 -2.29
C VAL A 504 30.85 -10.32 -3.01
N GLU A 505 30.05 -11.38 -3.13
CA GLU A 505 30.34 -12.56 -3.94
C GLU A 505 29.20 -12.76 -4.93
N VAL A 506 29.52 -12.99 -6.19
CA VAL A 506 28.55 -13.21 -7.27
C VAL A 506 28.67 -14.63 -7.77
N GLN A 507 27.53 -15.29 -7.99
CA GLN A 507 27.45 -16.62 -8.53
C GLN A 507 27.74 -16.62 -10.04
N ASP A 508 28.71 -17.40 -10.46
CA ASP A 508 29.01 -17.65 -11.87
C ASP A 508 28.16 -18.80 -12.45
N GLY A 509 28.26 -19.00 -13.77
CA GLY A 509 27.50 -20.01 -14.52
C GLY A 509 27.70 -21.45 -14.08
N ASP A 510 28.80 -21.75 -13.39
CA ASP A 510 29.10 -23.05 -12.77
C ASP A 510 28.49 -23.25 -11.37
N GLY A 511 27.74 -22.23 -10.88
CA GLY A 511 27.12 -22.25 -9.55
C GLY A 511 28.03 -21.79 -8.40
N THR A 512 29.31 -21.52 -8.67
CA THR A 512 30.30 -21.12 -7.67
C THR A 512 30.19 -19.62 -7.37
N PHE A 513 30.20 -19.25 -6.10
CA PHE A 513 30.29 -17.85 -5.67
C PHE A 513 31.76 -17.40 -5.70
N ARG A 514 32.02 -16.27 -6.36
CA ARG A 514 33.34 -15.64 -6.48
C ARG A 514 33.31 -14.20 -6.04
N PRO A 515 34.41 -13.67 -5.46
CA PRO A 515 34.52 -12.27 -5.12
C PRO A 515 34.17 -11.37 -6.31
N LEU A 516 33.48 -10.28 -6.05
CA LEU A 516 33.10 -9.29 -7.06
C LEU A 516 34.33 -8.66 -7.70
N ASP A 517 34.46 -8.74 -9.02
CA ASP A 517 35.40 -7.95 -9.81
C ASP A 517 34.73 -6.63 -10.24
N GLN A 518 35.28 -5.50 -9.79
CA GLN A 518 34.69 -4.18 -10.02
C GLN A 518 34.62 -3.79 -11.50
N ASN A 519 35.47 -4.35 -12.33
CA ASN A 519 35.58 -4.01 -13.76
C ASN A 519 34.82 -4.96 -14.67
N LYS A 520 34.47 -6.16 -14.18
CA LYS A 520 33.68 -7.15 -14.94
C LYS A 520 32.25 -6.64 -15.10
N LEU A 521 31.65 -6.92 -16.27
CA LEU A 521 30.23 -6.72 -16.49
C LEU A 521 29.44 -7.91 -15.95
N TYR A 522 28.42 -7.61 -15.17
CA TYR A 522 27.47 -8.58 -14.62
C TYR A 522 26.10 -8.32 -15.22
N ARG A 523 25.49 -9.34 -15.77
CA ARG A 523 24.10 -9.26 -16.23
C ARG A 523 23.18 -9.34 -15.04
N VAL A 524 22.33 -8.34 -14.88
CA VAL A 524 21.35 -8.23 -13.81
C VAL A 524 19.93 -8.24 -14.35
N CYS A 525 18.95 -8.63 -13.55
CA CYS A 525 17.54 -8.53 -13.89
C CYS A 525 16.70 -8.01 -12.71
N ALA A 526 15.64 -7.31 -13.06
CA ALA A 526 14.61 -6.83 -12.15
C ALA A 526 13.30 -6.65 -12.94
N ASN A 527 12.22 -6.28 -12.30
CA ASN A 527 11.08 -5.76 -13.06
C ASN A 527 11.36 -4.33 -13.58
N LEU A 528 10.62 -3.92 -14.60
CA LEU A 528 10.84 -2.63 -15.26
C LEU A 528 10.73 -1.45 -14.29
N TYR A 529 9.78 -1.47 -13.37
CA TYR A 529 9.63 -0.41 -12.37
C TYR A 529 10.86 -0.27 -11.46
N THR A 530 11.34 -1.38 -10.93
CA THR A 530 12.58 -1.40 -10.12
C THR A 530 13.76 -0.82 -10.87
N ALA A 531 13.89 -1.15 -12.16
CA ALA A 531 14.96 -0.61 -12.99
C ALA A 531 14.85 0.91 -13.19
N THR A 532 13.63 1.47 -13.27
CA THR A 532 13.46 2.93 -13.37
C THR A 532 13.85 3.68 -12.10
N LEU A 533 13.86 3.02 -10.94
CA LEU A 533 14.32 3.63 -9.69
C LEU A 533 15.83 3.92 -9.67
N ILE A 534 16.60 3.34 -10.58
CA ILE A 534 18.04 3.61 -10.70
C ILE A 534 18.32 5.11 -10.88
N ASP A 535 17.54 5.79 -11.74
CA ASP A 535 17.67 7.24 -11.95
C ASP A 535 17.29 8.05 -10.70
N TYR A 536 16.31 7.58 -9.95
CA TYR A 536 15.92 8.19 -8.68
C TYR A 536 17.03 8.08 -7.63
N VAL A 537 17.72 6.93 -7.57
CA VAL A 537 18.87 6.72 -6.66
C VAL A 537 20.00 7.69 -6.96
N GLY A 538 20.29 7.92 -8.25
CA GLY A 538 21.27 8.93 -8.67
C GLY A 538 20.93 10.33 -8.13
N SER A 539 19.67 10.73 -8.25
CA SER A 539 19.17 12.01 -7.75
C SER A 539 19.17 12.08 -6.22
N ALA A 540 18.69 11.03 -5.54
CA ALA A 540 18.62 10.96 -4.08
C ALA A 540 19.98 10.90 -3.40
N SER A 541 21.00 10.38 -4.09
CA SER A 541 22.39 10.37 -3.64
C SER A 541 23.18 11.63 -4.00
N HIS A 542 22.53 12.66 -4.55
CA HIS A 542 23.17 13.87 -5.09
C HIS A 542 24.31 13.56 -6.09
N GLY A 543 24.13 12.50 -6.89
CA GLY A 543 25.10 12.06 -7.90
C GLY A 543 26.28 11.24 -7.36
N LEU A 544 26.29 10.89 -6.07
CA LEU A 544 27.31 10.02 -5.48
C LEU A 544 27.23 8.59 -5.98
N ILE A 545 26.03 8.11 -6.28
CA ILE A 545 25.76 6.82 -6.93
C ILE A 545 25.30 7.11 -8.35
N LYS A 546 25.98 6.49 -9.31
CA LYS A 546 25.61 6.55 -10.72
C LYS A 546 25.68 5.16 -11.32
N VAL A 547 24.52 4.59 -11.61
CA VAL A 547 24.38 3.29 -12.28
C VAL A 547 23.88 3.55 -13.69
N LEU A 548 24.59 3.07 -14.69
CA LEU A 548 24.20 3.19 -16.10
C LEU A 548 23.91 1.78 -16.66
N PRO A 549 22.64 1.44 -16.91
CA PRO A 549 22.28 0.20 -17.59
C PRO A 549 22.98 0.13 -18.96
N LYS A 550 23.61 -1.03 -19.25
CA LYS A 550 24.41 -1.26 -20.45
C LYS A 550 23.94 -2.49 -21.21
N ASP A 551 24.30 -2.55 -22.48
CA ASP A 551 24.26 -3.77 -23.28
C ASP A 551 25.45 -4.70 -22.96
N GLN A 552 25.50 -5.85 -23.61
CA GLN A 552 26.58 -6.84 -23.44
C GLN A 552 27.97 -6.31 -23.82
N SER A 553 28.04 -5.30 -24.70
CA SER A 553 29.31 -4.67 -25.10
C SER A 553 29.78 -3.59 -24.11
N GLY A 554 28.99 -3.29 -23.10
CA GLY A 554 29.27 -2.22 -22.13
C GLY A 554 28.80 -0.83 -22.56
N LYS A 555 28.06 -0.71 -23.66
CA LYS A 555 27.49 0.55 -24.14
C LYS A 555 26.21 0.88 -23.36
N PRO A 556 26.04 2.12 -22.88
CA PRO A 556 24.80 2.52 -22.21
C PRO A 556 23.55 2.28 -23.06
N LEU A 557 22.50 1.78 -22.44
CA LEU A 557 21.20 1.59 -23.11
C LEU A 557 20.53 2.95 -23.36
N PRO A 558 19.87 3.15 -24.50
CA PRO A 558 19.13 4.37 -24.79
C PRO A 558 17.85 4.50 -23.95
N ASP A 559 17.21 3.36 -23.62
CA ASP A 559 15.99 3.25 -22.83
C ASP A 559 15.94 1.85 -22.20
N LEU A 560 15.49 1.78 -20.95
CA LEU A 560 15.26 0.52 -20.24
C LEU A 560 14.24 -0.40 -20.91
N LYS A 561 13.28 0.16 -21.67
CA LYS A 561 12.34 -0.63 -22.46
C LYS A 561 13.04 -1.52 -23.50
N SER A 562 14.23 -1.14 -23.97
CA SER A 562 15.03 -1.97 -24.88
C SER A 562 15.59 -3.23 -24.23
N ALA A 563 15.60 -3.28 -22.89
CA ALA A 563 16.06 -4.43 -22.09
C ALA A 563 14.91 -5.37 -21.66
N ILE A 564 13.67 -5.12 -22.10
CA ILE A 564 12.53 -6.00 -21.78
C ILE A 564 12.78 -7.40 -22.31
N VAL A 565 12.54 -8.39 -21.45
CA VAL A 565 12.61 -9.81 -21.81
C VAL A 565 11.25 -10.23 -22.36
N TYR A 566 11.28 -10.99 -23.46
CA TYR A 566 10.08 -11.49 -24.14
C TYR A 566 10.06 -13.02 -24.10
N ILE A 567 8.88 -13.62 -23.90
CA ILE A 567 8.68 -15.04 -24.13
C ILE A 567 8.75 -15.31 -25.62
N LYS A 568 7.97 -14.56 -26.38
CA LYS A 568 7.95 -14.48 -27.84
C LYS A 568 7.45 -13.09 -28.22
N LYS A 569 8.25 -12.31 -28.94
CA LYS A 569 7.82 -10.95 -29.32
C LYS A 569 6.47 -10.96 -30.03
N PRO A 570 5.53 -10.08 -29.65
CA PRO A 570 5.66 -8.95 -28.70
C PRO A 570 5.32 -9.28 -27.23
N GLU A 571 5.17 -10.54 -26.85
CA GLU A 571 4.72 -10.99 -25.54
C GLU A 571 5.81 -10.81 -24.47
N GLU A 572 5.63 -9.84 -23.56
CA GLU A 572 6.57 -9.52 -22.49
C GLU A 572 6.55 -10.59 -21.38
N LEU A 573 7.72 -10.97 -20.86
CA LEU A 573 7.81 -11.84 -19.68
C LEU A 573 7.46 -11.07 -18.42
N LYS A 574 6.20 -11.23 -17.95
CA LYS A 574 5.72 -10.60 -16.72
C LYS A 574 6.29 -11.27 -15.47
N GLU A 575 6.49 -10.48 -14.40
CA GLU A 575 7.06 -11.01 -13.15
C GLU A 575 6.19 -12.10 -12.51
N TRP A 576 4.85 -11.96 -12.50
CA TRP A 576 3.95 -12.99 -11.99
C TRP A 576 4.01 -14.27 -12.83
N LEU A 577 4.16 -14.13 -14.15
CA LEU A 577 4.28 -15.28 -15.06
C LEU A 577 5.63 -15.98 -14.88
N ALA A 578 6.71 -15.22 -14.65
CA ALA A 578 8.02 -15.78 -14.33
C ALA A 578 7.95 -16.64 -13.04
N LEU A 579 7.25 -16.15 -12.01
CA LEU A 579 7.03 -16.93 -10.80
C LEU A 579 6.18 -18.17 -11.06
N THR A 580 5.10 -18.06 -11.85
CA THR A 580 4.24 -19.18 -12.25
C THR A 580 5.04 -20.28 -12.96
N LEU A 581 5.86 -19.90 -13.95
CA LEU A 581 6.68 -20.85 -14.72
C LEU A 581 7.71 -21.55 -13.82
N TYR A 582 8.31 -20.82 -12.89
CA TYR A 582 9.28 -21.39 -11.96
C TYR A 582 8.63 -22.36 -10.97
N LEU A 583 7.48 -22.03 -10.41
CA LEU A 583 6.73 -22.93 -9.53
C LEU A 583 6.35 -24.24 -10.25
N ARG A 584 5.88 -24.16 -11.50
CA ARG A 584 5.60 -25.33 -12.34
C ARG A 584 6.84 -26.19 -12.65
N SER A 585 8.03 -25.61 -12.59
CA SER A 585 9.28 -26.33 -12.88
C SER A 585 9.78 -27.22 -11.75
N PHE A 586 9.20 -27.12 -10.55
CA PHE A 586 9.58 -27.98 -9.43
C PHE A 586 9.12 -29.43 -9.66
N LYS A 587 9.82 -30.34 -9.01
CA LYS A 587 9.50 -31.77 -9.13
C LYS A 587 8.29 -32.10 -8.28
N ASP A 588 7.44 -32.96 -8.83
CA ASP A 588 6.47 -33.71 -8.04
C ASP A 588 7.26 -34.77 -7.23
N THR A 589 7.32 -34.59 -5.90
CA THR A 589 8.05 -35.53 -5.02
C THR A 589 7.20 -36.72 -4.57
N ASP A 590 5.86 -36.60 -4.72
CA ASP A 590 4.92 -37.55 -4.11
C ASP A 590 4.05 -38.29 -5.15
N GLY A 591 4.30 -38.08 -6.45
CA GLY A 591 3.49 -38.69 -7.54
C GLY A 591 2.05 -38.17 -7.63
N LEU A 592 1.77 -37.01 -7.03
CA LEU A 592 0.44 -36.38 -6.99
C LEU A 592 0.17 -35.41 -8.16
N SER A 593 1.09 -35.33 -9.11
CA SER A 593 1.03 -34.44 -10.29
C SER A 593 1.05 -32.93 -9.99
N VAL A 594 1.30 -32.52 -8.73
CA VAL A 594 1.40 -31.11 -8.32
C VAL A 594 2.80 -30.82 -7.79
N PRO A 595 3.55 -29.89 -8.40
CA PRO A 595 4.89 -29.52 -7.93
C PRO A 595 4.87 -29.00 -6.49
N ARG A 596 5.91 -29.35 -5.70
CA ARG A 596 6.05 -28.86 -4.33
C ARG A 596 7.13 -27.80 -4.22
N ILE A 597 6.83 -26.74 -3.46
CA ILE A 597 7.81 -25.69 -3.16
C ILE A 597 8.89 -26.28 -2.23
N PRO A 598 10.18 -26.23 -2.62
CA PRO A 598 11.27 -26.74 -1.79
C PRO A 598 11.34 -26.05 -0.42
N GLU A 599 11.61 -26.83 0.64
CA GLU A 599 11.66 -26.35 2.03
C GLU A 599 12.68 -25.21 2.25
N ARG A 600 13.73 -25.11 1.41
CA ARG A 600 14.70 -24.02 1.49
C ARG A 600 14.07 -22.62 1.44
N TYR A 601 12.89 -22.48 0.83
CA TYR A 601 12.15 -21.21 0.76
C TYR A 601 11.26 -20.94 1.98
N SER A 602 11.25 -21.84 2.98
CA SER A 602 10.50 -21.62 4.23
C SER A 602 11.11 -20.51 5.11
N LYS A 603 12.39 -20.18 4.89
CA LYS A 603 13.18 -19.25 5.72
C LYS A 603 14.26 -18.54 4.89
N PRO A 604 14.84 -17.44 5.42
CA PRO A 604 16.03 -16.81 4.82
C PRO A 604 17.21 -17.78 4.65
N GLU A 605 17.97 -17.64 3.56
CA GLU A 605 19.17 -18.42 3.25
C GLU A 605 20.49 -17.72 3.65
N GLY A 606 20.41 -16.45 4.13
CA GLY A 606 21.57 -15.65 4.48
C GLY A 606 22.28 -15.06 3.26
N ARG A 607 21.52 -14.66 2.24
CA ARG A 607 22.05 -14.04 1.03
C ARG A 607 22.73 -12.70 1.32
N TYR A 608 22.35 -12.04 2.40
CA TYR A 608 23.04 -10.88 2.93
C TYR A 608 23.00 -10.84 4.46
N LEU A 609 24.12 -10.37 5.05
CA LEU A 609 24.30 -10.40 6.49
C LEU A 609 24.82 -9.06 7.02
N ALA A 610 24.13 -8.50 8.01
CA ALA A 610 24.62 -7.37 8.77
C ALA A 610 25.71 -7.85 9.76
N GLN A 611 26.87 -7.22 9.74
CA GLN A 611 27.99 -7.48 10.64
C GLN A 611 28.40 -6.20 11.37
N PRO A 612 27.60 -5.73 12.37
CA PRO A 612 27.89 -4.48 13.07
C PRO A 612 29.22 -4.58 13.79
N SER A 613 30.11 -3.59 13.57
CA SER A 613 31.39 -3.50 14.24
C SER A 613 31.82 -2.07 14.42
N LEU A 614 32.37 -1.76 15.60
CA LEU A 614 33.01 -0.46 15.91
C LEU A 614 34.54 -0.53 15.85
N ASN A 615 35.11 -1.68 15.49
CA ASN A 615 36.55 -1.81 15.28
C ASN A 615 37.00 -0.87 14.17
N PRO A 616 37.98 0.04 14.41
CA PRO A 616 38.44 1.03 13.43
C PRO A 616 38.86 0.43 12.08
N VAL A 617 39.51 -0.71 12.09
CA VAL A 617 39.90 -1.41 10.85
C VAL A 617 38.67 -1.86 10.05
N LYS A 618 37.62 -2.35 10.73
CA LYS A 618 36.35 -2.73 10.08
C LYS A 618 35.47 -1.54 9.73
N LEU A 619 35.66 -0.38 10.40
CA LEU A 619 34.92 0.85 10.06
C LEU A 619 35.51 1.59 8.86
N PHE A 620 36.82 1.60 8.71
CA PHE A 620 37.49 2.46 7.73
C PHE A 620 38.34 1.69 6.73
N GLY A 621 38.74 0.45 7.03
CA GLY A 621 39.55 -0.38 6.14
C GLY A 621 38.81 -0.69 4.83
N GLY A 622 39.50 -0.56 3.69
CA GLY A 622 38.91 -0.75 2.36
C GLY A 622 37.77 0.23 2.03
N GLY A 623 37.76 1.40 2.67
CA GLY A 623 36.77 2.45 2.44
C GLY A 623 36.83 3.01 1.03
N ASN A 624 35.70 3.49 0.53
CA ASN A 624 35.63 4.24 -0.74
C ASN A 624 35.97 5.74 -0.51
N ILE A 625 35.92 6.51 -1.58
CA ILE A 625 36.25 7.94 -1.54
C ILE A 625 35.37 8.73 -0.53
N ILE A 626 34.14 8.31 -0.31
CA ILE A 626 33.20 8.97 0.63
C ILE A 626 33.73 8.81 2.06
N THR A 627 34.13 7.59 2.45
CA THR A 627 34.70 7.32 3.78
C THR A 627 35.96 8.16 4.01
N TYR A 628 36.89 8.20 3.05
CA TYR A 628 38.10 8.99 3.21
C TYR A 628 37.83 10.50 3.21
N SER A 629 36.87 10.98 2.43
CA SER A 629 36.46 12.39 2.45
C SER A 629 35.87 12.79 3.79
N VAL A 630 35.00 11.94 4.38
CA VAL A 630 34.42 12.18 5.72
C VAL A 630 35.51 12.18 6.79
N LEU A 631 36.47 11.26 6.71
CA LEU A 631 37.60 11.23 7.65
C LEU A 631 38.45 12.49 7.55
N LEU A 632 38.79 12.96 6.33
CA LEU A 632 39.56 14.18 6.12
C LEU A 632 38.81 15.41 6.63
N ALA A 633 37.49 15.50 6.37
CA ALA A 633 36.66 16.58 6.90
C ALA A 633 36.62 16.58 8.43
N GLY A 634 36.47 15.40 9.03
CA GLY A 634 36.47 15.21 10.49
C GLY A 634 37.80 15.61 11.13
N MET A 635 38.91 15.21 10.52
CA MET A 635 40.26 15.64 10.98
C MET A 635 40.45 17.17 10.85
N GLY A 636 39.99 17.75 9.75
CA GLY A 636 40.05 19.22 9.55
C GLY A 636 39.24 19.96 10.63
N LEU A 637 38.04 19.45 10.95
CA LEU A 637 37.20 20.03 12.01
C LEU A 637 37.85 19.92 13.40
N LEU A 638 38.45 18.77 13.72
CA LEU A 638 39.17 18.58 14.98
C LEU A 638 40.37 19.52 15.10
N LEU A 639 41.13 19.70 14.02
CA LEU A 639 42.23 20.67 13.97
C LEU A 639 41.74 22.12 14.18
N LEU A 640 40.63 22.47 13.54
CA LEU A 640 40.03 23.80 13.71
C LEU A 640 39.55 24.02 15.16
N CYS A 641 38.88 23.05 15.74
CA CYS A 641 38.46 23.07 17.16
C CYS A 641 39.70 23.20 18.09
N GLY A 642 40.77 22.43 17.82
CA GLY A 642 42.03 22.51 18.55
C GLY A 642 42.67 23.90 18.48
N LEU A 643 42.69 24.52 17.29
CA LEU A 643 43.15 25.87 17.11
C LEU A 643 42.31 26.90 17.87
N ILE A 644 40.99 26.78 17.82
CA ILE A 644 40.08 27.68 18.56
C ILE A 644 40.37 27.57 20.07
N VAL A 645 40.42 26.33 20.61
CA VAL A 645 40.75 26.10 22.02
C VAL A 645 42.12 26.67 22.38
N TYR A 646 43.12 26.45 21.55
CA TYR A 646 44.46 27.03 21.73
C TYR A 646 44.43 28.56 21.82
N PHE A 647 43.76 29.23 20.90
CA PHE A 647 43.66 30.71 20.91
C PHE A 647 42.88 31.24 22.12
N VAL A 648 41.81 30.56 22.52
CA VAL A 648 41.01 30.90 23.73
C VAL A 648 41.87 30.78 24.97
N VAL A 649 42.55 29.64 25.17
CA VAL A 649 43.45 29.41 26.33
C VAL A 649 44.61 30.42 26.35
N ARG A 650 45.18 30.73 25.15
CA ARG A 650 46.25 31.75 25.04
C ARG A 650 45.77 33.15 25.42
N LYS A 651 44.50 33.50 25.05
CA LYS A 651 43.90 34.78 25.42
C LYS A 651 43.59 34.87 26.91
N ILE A 652 43.17 33.77 27.56
CA ILE A 652 42.93 33.71 29.01
C ILE A 652 44.24 33.82 29.80
N ARG A 653 45.33 33.18 29.29
CA ARG A 653 46.67 33.25 29.98
C ARG A 653 47.36 34.59 29.82
N LYS A 654 46.87 35.45 28.89
CA LYS A 654 47.42 36.82 28.73
C LYS A 654 46.66 37.90 29.52
N LYS A 655 45.54 37.54 30.13
CA LYS A 655 44.85 38.33 31.15
C LYS A 655 45.30 37.86 32.55
#